data_5009d5fe2bd3a1aed8da9679b1b3e077
#
_entry.id   5009d5fe2bd3a1aed8da9679b1b3e077
#
_cell.length_a   1.000
_cell.length_b   1.000
_cell.length_c   1.000
_cell.angle_alpha   90.00
_cell.angle_beta   90.00
_cell.angle_gamma   90.00
#
_symmetry.space_group_name_H-M   'P 1'
#
loop_
_entity.id
_entity.type
_entity.pdbx_description
1 polymer ?
#
loop_
_entity_poly.entity_id
_entity_poly.type
_entity_poly.pdbx_seq_one_letter_code
_entity_poly.pdbx_strand_id
1 'polypeptide(L)'
;MAVEKISPGMQQYLDIKKDYPDAFLLFRMGDFYELFYEDAVNAAQILEISLTSRNKNAENPIPMAGVPYHSAQQYIDVLIEQGFKVAIAEQMEDPKEAKGVVKREVVQVITPGTVVDSTKPDSENNFLVALDRSGTDYGLAYMDLVTGEFQVTTLNDFSMVCGEIRNLRAREVVLGYELPEQEERVFVSQMNLLLSHVDTALDDVQLLGDQLSELEKKTAGKLLQYVYQTQMRELSHLKKAHHYEICDFLQMDFATKASLDLTENARTGKKHGSLYWYLDETKTAMGGRLLRSWIQKPLVDLKQIRERQDIIQVFMDHFFERSDLTDSLKGVYDIERLASRVSFGKINPKDLLQLGDTLGHVPTIKSILLGIGDPVLDVLIARLDELPELHRLITSAIAPEASAVITEGNIIRTGFNEQLDQYRVVLRDGTGWIAEIEAKEREASGITGLKIDYNKKDGYYFHVTNSQLSHVPAHFFRKATLKNSERFGTEELARIEGDMLEAREKSANLEYTIFMRIREEVGKYIQRLQQLAQAIATVDVLQSLASVAESQQLNRPLFHEERRIAIDKGRHPVVEKVMGAQSYIPNSIFMDEERDIQLITGPNMSGKSTYMRQLAIIVILAQIGSYVPAQRAELPIFDAIYTRIGAADDLVSGQSTFMVEMMEANHAIRKATPQSLILFDELGRGTATYDGMALAQSIIEYIHDRTGAKTLFATHYHELTALSETLSRLENVHVATLERDGQVTFLHKIEPGPADKSYGIHVAKIAGLPEELLKRADAILTKLEGQAQQVPLADATPKKEVSSQVAEQMSLFEEVTENTVITELKNLDLYNMTPMEVMMAVAELKKKL
;
A
#
# COMPACT_ATOMS: atom_id res chain seq x y z
N MET A 1 -7.49 44.44 32.70
CA MET A 1 -6.60 43.31 32.33
C MET A 1 -5.74 43.75 31.16
N ALA A 2 -4.43 43.85 31.33
CA ALA A 2 -3.55 44.18 30.22
C ALA A 2 -3.55 43.03 29.22
N VAL A 3 -3.99 43.30 28.01
CA VAL A 3 -3.90 42.33 26.91
C VAL A 3 -2.40 42.07 26.70
N GLU A 4 -1.93 40.87 27.04
CA GLU A 4 -0.55 40.44 26.81
C GLU A 4 -0.28 40.62 25.31
N LYS A 5 0.66 41.49 24.94
CA LYS A 5 1.04 41.70 23.52
C LYS A 5 1.66 40.44 22.96
N ILE A 6 0.86 39.68 22.22
CA ILE A 6 1.34 38.50 21.44
C ILE A 6 2.43 39.01 20.51
N SER A 7 3.59 38.30 20.47
CA SER A 7 4.67 38.64 19.55
C SER A 7 4.19 38.49 18.09
N PRO A 8 4.70 39.33 17.14
CA PRO A 8 4.24 39.29 15.75
C PRO A 8 4.43 37.90 15.08
N GLY A 9 5.48 37.16 15.45
CA GLY A 9 5.69 35.77 14.97
C GLY A 9 4.65 34.78 15.51
N MET A 10 4.21 34.97 16.76
CA MET A 10 3.16 34.12 17.34
C MET A 10 1.78 34.48 16.79
N GLN A 11 1.56 35.77 16.45
CA GLN A 11 0.33 36.16 15.76
C GLN A 11 0.25 35.47 14.38
N GLN A 12 1.34 35.44 13.62
CA GLN A 12 1.43 34.74 12.33
C GLN A 12 1.15 33.24 12.47
N TYR A 13 1.67 32.58 13.53
CA TYR A 13 1.37 31.19 13.84
C TYR A 13 -0.13 30.97 14.06
N LEU A 14 -0.75 31.80 14.90
CA LEU A 14 -2.17 31.69 15.22
C LEU A 14 -3.08 31.97 14.01
N ASP A 15 -2.69 32.91 13.16
CA ASP A 15 -3.45 33.24 11.96
C ASP A 15 -3.39 32.06 10.95
N ILE A 16 -2.23 31.46 10.74
CA ILE A 16 -2.09 30.25 9.92
C ILE A 16 -2.86 29.06 10.53
N LYS A 17 -2.75 28.84 11.86
CA LYS A 17 -3.43 27.71 12.53
C LYS A 17 -4.96 27.76 12.39
N LYS A 18 -5.56 28.96 12.26
CA LYS A 18 -7.01 29.09 12.02
C LYS A 18 -7.45 28.50 10.69
N ASP A 19 -6.59 28.55 9.67
CA ASP A 19 -6.86 28.01 8.34
C ASP A 19 -6.65 26.47 8.29
N TYR A 20 -5.88 25.91 9.25
CA TYR A 20 -5.55 24.47 9.36
C TYR A 20 -5.81 23.94 10.78
N PRO A 21 -7.05 23.99 11.28
CA PRO A 21 -7.37 23.66 12.68
C PRO A 21 -7.15 22.17 13.00
N ASP A 22 -7.35 21.30 12.01
CA ASP A 22 -7.27 19.84 12.10
C ASP A 22 -5.87 19.25 11.78
N ALA A 23 -4.87 20.10 11.52
CA ALA A 23 -3.52 19.67 11.18
C ALA A 23 -2.50 20.13 12.22
N PHE A 24 -1.51 19.32 12.55
CA PHE A 24 -0.33 19.76 13.29
C PHE A 24 0.44 20.78 12.47
N LEU A 25 0.65 21.98 12.99
CA LEU A 25 1.36 23.05 12.28
C LEU A 25 2.85 23.03 12.61
N LEU A 26 3.67 22.53 11.70
CA LEU A 26 5.13 22.61 11.74
C LEU A 26 5.59 23.97 11.23
N PHE A 27 5.89 24.88 12.18
CA PHE A 27 6.21 26.26 11.89
C PHE A 27 7.71 26.51 11.90
N ARG A 28 8.28 26.87 10.74
CA ARG A 28 9.73 27.04 10.58
C ARG A 28 10.29 28.20 11.41
N MET A 29 11.20 27.90 12.32
CA MET A 29 11.92 28.87 13.16
C MET A 29 13.41 28.57 13.13
N GLY A 30 14.16 29.21 12.22
CA GLY A 30 15.58 28.93 12.03
C GLY A 30 15.83 27.49 11.57
N ASP A 31 16.58 26.71 12.36
CA ASP A 31 16.91 25.31 12.06
C ASP A 31 15.90 24.29 12.60
N PHE A 32 14.77 24.76 13.17
CA PHE A 32 13.74 23.90 13.72
C PHE A 32 12.38 24.15 13.09
N TYR A 33 11.53 23.12 13.09
CA TYR A 33 10.09 23.27 13.06
C TYR A 33 9.58 23.26 14.50
N GLU A 34 8.89 24.32 14.89
CA GLU A 34 8.33 24.49 16.23
C GLU A 34 6.81 24.32 16.17
N LEU A 35 6.27 23.65 17.18
CA LEU A 35 4.84 23.50 17.44
C LEU A 35 4.52 24.24 18.73
N PHE A 36 3.29 24.79 18.82
CA PHE A 36 2.87 25.57 19.97
C PHE A 36 1.49 25.15 20.47
N TYR A 37 1.14 25.56 21.70
CA TYR A 37 -0.15 25.30 22.34
C TYR A 37 -0.48 23.81 22.40
N GLU A 38 -1.72 23.44 22.00
CA GLU A 38 -2.19 22.05 22.00
C GLU A 38 -1.40 21.15 21.05
N ASP A 39 -1.01 21.68 19.87
CA ASP A 39 -0.16 20.93 18.94
C ASP A 39 1.15 20.50 19.59
N ALA A 40 1.77 21.37 20.40
CA ALA A 40 3.02 21.03 21.10
C ALA A 40 2.81 19.96 22.18
N VAL A 41 1.72 20.01 22.92
CA VAL A 41 1.40 19.04 23.98
C VAL A 41 1.16 17.66 23.37
N ASN A 42 0.30 17.61 22.35
CA ASN A 42 -0.07 16.36 21.68
C ASN A 42 1.12 15.76 20.91
N ALA A 43 1.85 16.59 20.15
CA ALA A 43 3.05 16.14 19.43
C ALA A 43 4.15 15.64 20.38
N ALA A 44 4.38 16.29 21.52
CA ALA A 44 5.37 15.85 22.50
C ALA A 44 5.05 14.45 23.04
N GLN A 45 3.78 14.14 23.24
CA GLN A 45 3.33 12.83 23.71
C GLN A 45 3.44 11.76 22.61
N ILE A 46 2.99 12.07 21.39
CA ILE A 46 2.97 11.12 20.26
C ILE A 46 4.40 10.83 19.77
N LEU A 47 5.22 11.86 19.65
CA LEU A 47 6.58 11.78 19.10
C LEU A 47 7.65 11.46 20.16
N GLU A 48 7.26 11.34 21.43
CA GLU A 48 8.17 11.13 22.58
C GLU A 48 9.31 12.18 22.64
N ILE A 49 8.99 13.44 22.29
CA ILE A 49 9.93 14.56 22.33
C ILE A 49 9.71 15.47 23.56
N SER A 50 10.73 16.25 23.91
CA SER A 50 10.66 17.12 25.07
C SER A 50 9.67 18.26 24.88
N LEU A 51 8.66 18.36 25.76
CA LEU A 51 7.80 19.53 25.88
C LEU A 51 8.54 20.62 26.65
N THR A 52 8.64 21.80 26.07
CA THR A 52 9.22 22.97 26.67
C THR A 52 8.21 24.13 26.73
N SER A 53 8.62 25.32 27.09
CA SER A 53 7.75 26.48 27.03
C SER A 53 8.51 27.70 26.54
N ARG A 54 7.86 28.48 25.69
CA ARG A 54 8.32 29.81 25.33
C ARG A 54 7.91 30.78 26.42
N ASN A 55 8.77 31.76 26.76
CA ASN A 55 8.56 32.70 27.84
C ASN A 55 8.34 32.05 29.21
N LYS A 56 9.29 31.19 29.65
CA LYS A 56 9.22 30.42 30.91
C LYS A 56 8.93 31.26 32.17
N ASN A 57 9.20 32.58 32.15
CA ASN A 57 8.98 33.51 33.24
C ASN A 57 7.64 34.32 33.13
N ALA A 58 6.82 34.04 32.14
CA ALA A 58 5.50 34.65 31.99
C ALA A 58 4.47 34.00 32.94
N GLU A 59 3.40 34.72 33.33
CA GLU A 59 2.31 34.12 34.11
C GLU A 59 1.66 32.91 33.39
N ASN A 60 1.59 32.95 32.06
CA ASN A 60 1.08 31.86 31.24
C ASN A 60 2.16 31.47 30.17
N PRO A 61 3.09 30.57 30.45
CA PRO A 61 4.08 30.15 29.48
C PRO A 61 3.43 29.33 28.36
N ILE A 62 3.77 29.64 27.10
CA ILE A 62 3.24 28.97 25.94
C ILE A 62 3.92 27.61 25.76
N PRO A 63 3.19 26.46 25.81
CA PRO A 63 3.75 25.16 25.51
C PRO A 63 4.39 25.15 24.12
N MET A 64 5.58 24.55 24.01
CA MET A 64 6.37 24.49 22.79
C MET A 64 7.09 23.15 22.70
N ALA A 65 7.06 22.53 21.51
CA ALA A 65 7.89 21.41 21.13
C ALA A 65 8.55 21.72 19.79
N GLY A 66 9.66 21.07 19.47
CA GLY A 66 10.34 21.34 18.19
C GLY A 66 11.18 20.18 17.73
N VAL A 67 11.27 20.02 16.41
CA VAL A 67 12.08 19.02 15.72
C VAL A 67 13.04 19.70 14.74
N PRO A 68 14.28 19.21 14.59
CA PRO A 68 15.19 19.76 13.60
C PRO A 68 14.64 19.61 12.18
N TYR A 69 14.69 20.66 11.36
CA TYR A 69 14.09 20.64 10.04
C TYR A 69 14.66 19.55 9.12
N HIS A 70 15.94 19.27 9.21
CA HIS A 70 16.65 18.28 8.40
C HIS A 70 16.27 16.83 8.74
N SER A 71 15.70 16.58 9.92
CA SER A 71 15.20 15.27 10.36
C SER A 71 13.68 15.23 10.55
N ALA A 72 12.95 16.26 10.09
CA ALA A 72 11.51 16.39 10.33
C ALA A 72 10.71 15.24 9.71
N GLN A 73 11.16 14.66 8.59
CA GLN A 73 10.41 13.62 7.86
C GLN A 73 10.06 12.42 8.75
N GLN A 74 11.00 11.91 9.54
CA GLN A 74 10.73 10.78 10.44
C GLN A 74 9.63 11.07 11.49
N TYR A 75 9.52 12.33 11.95
CA TYR A 75 8.48 12.75 12.89
C TYR A 75 7.14 12.96 12.20
N ILE A 76 7.17 13.49 10.97
CA ILE A 76 5.98 13.61 10.11
C ILE A 76 5.40 12.23 9.85
N ASP A 77 6.23 11.25 9.48
CA ASP A 77 5.79 9.88 9.20
C ASP A 77 5.05 9.27 10.39
N VAL A 78 5.55 9.47 11.63
CA VAL A 78 4.88 8.98 12.85
C VAL A 78 3.49 9.63 13.04
N LEU A 79 3.38 10.94 12.83
CA LEU A 79 2.07 11.63 12.96
C LEU A 79 1.07 11.14 11.91
N ILE A 80 1.54 10.97 10.67
CA ILE A 80 0.72 10.47 9.56
C ILE A 80 0.29 9.01 9.77
N GLU A 81 1.17 8.17 10.32
CA GLU A 81 0.81 6.77 10.64
C GLU A 81 -0.27 6.67 11.71
N GLN A 82 -0.33 7.64 12.61
CA GLN A 82 -1.40 7.78 13.61
C GLN A 82 -2.69 8.42 13.05
N GLY A 83 -2.73 8.75 11.75
CA GLY A 83 -3.91 9.31 11.08
C GLY A 83 -4.05 10.83 11.15
N PHE A 84 -3.03 11.56 11.59
CA PHE A 84 -3.08 13.02 11.67
C PHE A 84 -2.64 13.69 10.37
N LYS A 85 -3.10 14.92 10.16
CA LYS A 85 -2.61 15.83 9.10
C LYS A 85 -1.49 16.71 9.64
N VAL A 86 -0.55 17.08 8.76
CA VAL A 86 0.60 17.94 9.10
C VAL A 86 0.71 19.08 8.07
N ALA A 87 0.58 20.33 8.51
CA ALA A 87 0.80 21.52 7.70
C ALA A 87 2.23 22.03 7.89
N ILE A 88 2.97 22.21 6.80
CA ILE A 88 4.36 22.69 6.82
C ILE A 88 4.37 24.16 6.42
N ALA A 89 4.76 25.03 7.36
CA ALA A 89 4.92 26.46 7.13
C ALA A 89 6.42 26.82 7.01
N GLU A 90 6.82 27.30 5.82
CA GLU A 90 8.20 27.68 5.49
C GLU A 90 8.38 29.20 5.47
N GLN A 91 9.66 29.63 5.63
CA GLN A 91 10.06 31.00 5.49
C GLN A 91 10.11 31.38 4.00
N MET A 92 9.35 32.40 3.61
CA MET A 92 9.22 32.84 2.20
C MET A 92 10.27 33.86 1.78
N GLU A 93 11.11 34.36 2.71
CA GLU A 93 12.13 35.36 2.48
C GLU A 93 13.39 35.07 3.33
N ASP A 94 14.55 35.54 2.88
CA ASP A 94 15.79 35.41 3.65
C ASP A 94 15.70 36.26 4.93
N PRO A 95 15.94 35.65 6.11
CA PRO A 95 15.95 36.37 7.39
C PRO A 95 16.88 37.58 7.42
N LYS A 96 17.94 37.63 6.57
CA LYS A 96 18.88 38.77 6.49
C LYS A 96 18.34 39.96 5.69
N GLU A 97 17.36 39.72 4.80
CA GLU A 97 16.76 40.73 3.94
C GLU A 97 15.41 41.21 4.47
N ALA A 98 14.80 40.49 5.42
CA ALA A 98 13.49 40.76 5.94
C ALA A 98 13.46 42.09 6.73
N LYS A 99 12.59 43.03 6.34
CA LYS A 99 12.28 44.26 7.10
C LYS A 99 11.19 43.97 8.13
N GLY A 100 11.53 43.31 9.24
CA GLY A 100 10.58 42.98 10.30
C GLY A 100 10.52 41.49 10.62
N VAL A 101 9.30 40.93 10.71
CA VAL A 101 9.13 39.49 10.95
C VAL A 101 9.14 38.77 9.60
N VAL A 102 10.01 37.77 9.46
CA VAL A 102 10.06 36.90 8.29
C VAL A 102 8.70 36.33 7.98
N LYS A 103 8.21 36.53 6.76
CA LYS A 103 6.92 36.00 6.29
C LYS A 103 7.01 34.48 6.18
N ARG A 104 5.98 33.80 6.67
CA ARG A 104 5.82 32.34 6.55
C ARG A 104 4.49 32.02 5.95
N GLU A 105 4.48 31.02 5.08
CA GLU A 105 3.25 30.48 4.47
C GLU A 105 3.29 28.97 4.52
N VAL A 106 2.11 28.34 4.52
CA VAL A 106 2.02 26.89 4.36
C VAL A 106 2.36 26.56 2.91
N VAL A 107 3.34 25.69 2.74
CA VAL A 107 3.81 25.26 1.40
C VAL A 107 3.31 23.88 1.03
N GLN A 108 2.85 23.09 2.02
CA GLN A 108 2.31 21.75 1.84
C GLN A 108 1.51 21.33 3.07
N VAL A 109 0.42 20.60 2.84
CA VAL A 109 -0.27 19.82 3.87
C VAL A 109 -0.08 18.34 3.54
N ILE A 110 0.52 17.60 4.46
CA ILE A 110 0.73 16.15 4.32
C ILE A 110 -0.38 15.45 5.11
N THR A 111 -1.05 14.50 4.45
CA THR A 111 -2.13 13.69 5.02
C THR A 111 -1.85 12.20 4.78
N PRO A 112 -2.55 11.27 5.45
CA PRO A 112 -2.36 9.84 5.21
C PRO A 112 -2.46 9.40 3.74
N GLY A 113 -3.32 10.07 2.94
CA GLY A 113 -3.50 9.80 1.52
C GLY A 113 -2.54 10.55 0.60
N THR A 114 -1.87 11.62 1.07
CA THR A 114 -1.01 12.48 0.25
C THR A 114 0.49 12.33 0.51
N VAL A 115 0.91 11.33 1.30
CA VAL A 115 2.33 11.05 1.58
C VAL A 115 3.04 10.57 0.33
N VAL A 116 4.12 11.26 -0.05
CA VAL A 116 4.99 10.93 -1.19
C VAL A 116 6.31 10.30 -0.73
N ASP A 117 6.91 10.84 0.33
CA ASP A 117 8.16 10.35 0.89
C ASP A 117 7.87 9.54 2.16
N SER A 118 7.52 8.26 2.01
CA SER A 118 7.26 7.38 3.15
C SER A 118 8.37 6.35 3.34
N THR A 119 8.53 5.86 4.58
CA THR A 119 9.39 4.74 4.94
C THR A 119 8.81 3.38 4.51
N LYS A 120 7.64 3.37 3.85
CA LYS A 120 6.99 2.16 3.35
C LYS A 120 7.83 1.47 2.27
N PRO A 121 7.69 0.13 2.14
CA PRO A 121 8.33 -0.61 1.06
C PRO A 121 8.01 -0.02 -0.32
N ASP A 122 9.01 0.02 -1.20
CA ASP A 122 8.87 0.59 -2.55
C ASP A 122 7.83 -0.12 -3.43
N SER A 123 7.43 -1.34 -3.04
CA SER A 123 6.43 -2.16 -3.73
C SER A 123 4.98 -1.90 -3.31
N GLU A 124 4.68 -0.86 -2.51
CA GLU A 124 3.31 -0.54 -2.07
C GLU A 124 2.83 0.79 -2.62
N ASN A 125 1.55 0.82 -3.05
CA ASN A 125 0.82 2.03 -3.42
C ASN A 125 0.22 2.71 -2.17
N ASN A 126 -0.04 4.02 -2.27
CA ASN A 126 -0.76 4.79 -1.26
C ASN A 126 -1.94 5.52 -1.91
N PHE A 127 -3.11 4.90 -1.90
CA PHE A 127 -4.27 5.45 -2.57
C PHE A 127 -5.02 6.46 -1.70
N LEU A 128 -5.27 7.64 -2.26
CA LEU A 128 -6.22 8.63 -1.79
C LEU A 128 -7.53 8.45 -2.56
N VAL A 129 -8.64 8.35 -1.85
CA VAL A 129 -9.97 8.13 -2.45
C VAL A 129 -10.84 9.37 -2.31
N ALA A 130 -11.64 9.69 -3.34
CA ALA A 130 -12.72 10.66 -3.23
C ALA A 130 -14.07 9.99 -3.53
N LEU A 131 -15.11 10.47 -2.83
CA LEU A 131 -16.49 10.05 -3.00
C LEU A 131 -17.40 11.25 -3.23
N ASP A 132 -18.29 11.10 -4.19
CA ASP A 132 -19.43 11.99 -4.41
C ASP A 132 -20.71 11.18 -4.65
N ARG A 133 -21.86 11.79 -4.56
CA ARG A 133 -23.16 11.11 -4.71
C ARG A 133 -24.09 11.88 -5.62
N SER A 134 -24.81 11.15 -6.46
CA SER A 134 -25.89 11.70 -7.28
C SER A 134 -27.11 10.72 -7.25
N GLY A 135 -28.15 11.08 -6.52
CA GLY A 135 -29.28 10.20 -6.27
C GLY A 135 -28.88 8.95 -5.49
N THR A 136 -29.00 7.77 -6.11
CA THR A 136 -28.60 6.48 -5.54
C THR A 136 -27.16 6.10 -5.87
N ASP A 137 -26.56 6.75 -6.87
CA ASP A 137 -25.26 6.38 -7.40
C ASP A 137 -24.12 7.13 -6.68
N TYR A 138 -23.03 6.41 -6.44
CA TYR A 138 -21.80 6.92 -5.85
C TYR A 138 -20.71 7.01 -6.92
N GLY A 139 -20.13 8.17 -7.11
CA GLY A 139 -18.88 8.32 -7.85
C GLY A 139 -17.70 8.03 -6.90
N LEU A 140 -16.82 7.14 -7.30
CA LEU A 140 -15.59 6.82 -6.58
C LEU A 140 -14.41 7.13 -7.48
N ALA A 141 -13.49 7.99 -7.03
CA ALA A 141 -12.22 8.25 -7.70
C ALA A 141 -11.08 7.92 -6.76
N TYR A 142 -10.00 7.35 -7.25
CA TYR A 142 -8.80 7.14 -6.46
C TYR A 142 -7.52 7.53 -7.22
N MET A 143 -6.52 7.93 -6.46
CA MET A 143 -5.24 8.39 -6.99
C MET A 143 -4.08 7.91 -6.09
N ASP A 144 -2.96 7.54 -6.72
CA ASP A 144 -1.67 7.40 -6.04
C ASP A 144 -0.75 8.55 -6.49
N LEU A 145 -0.40 9.44 -5.56
CA LEU A 145 0.45 10.61 -5.86
C LEU A 145 1.88 10.25 -6.24
N VAL A 146 2.35 9.05 -5.92
CA VAL A 146 3.71 8.61 -6.24
C VAL A 146 3.80 8.10 -7.67
N THR A 147 2.82 7.29 -8.11
CA THR A 147 2.81 6.70 -9.45
C THR A 147 2.05 7.54 -10.46
N GLY A 148 1.28 8.53 -9.97
CA GLY A 148 0.38 9.34 -10.78
C GLY A 148 -0.85 8.57 -11.29
N GLU A 149 -1.10 7.35 -10.80
CA GLU A 149 -2.29 6.57 -11.15
C GLU A 149 -3.55 7.31 -10.74
N PHE A 150 -4.54 7.40 -11.64
CA PHE A 150 -5.79 8.08 -11.41
C PHE A 150 -6.92 7.31 -12.09
N GLN A 151 -7.82 6.76 -11.29
CA GLN A 151 -8.92 5.92 -11.74
C GLN A 151 -10.24 6.42 -11.17
N VAL A 152 -11.33 6.15 -11.89
CA VAL A 152 -12.68 6.56 -11.48
C VAL A 152 -13.72 5.52 -11.91
N THR A 153 -14.75 5.35 -11.07
CA THR A 153 -15.87 4.44 -11.35
C THR A 153 -17.16 4.95 -10.72
N THR A 154 -18.29 4.44 -11.17
CA THR A 154 -19.63 4.68 -10.60
C THR A 154 -20.15 3.41 -9.94
N LEU A 155 -20.64 3.51 -8.71
CA LEU A 155 -21.16 2.41 -7.90
C LEU A 155 -22.60 2.71 -7.48
N ASN A 156 -23.44 1.70 -7.43
CA ASN A 156 -24.88 1.85 -7.14
C ASN A 156 -25.28 1.42 -5.71
N ASP A 157 -24.30 0.99 -4.90
CA ASP A 157 -24.55 0.49 -3.55
C ASP A 157 -23.39 0.88 -2.61
N PHE A 158 -23.74 1.33 -1.40
CA PHE A 158 -22.77 1.71 -0.37
C PHE A 158 -21.87 0.53 0.07
N SER A 159 -22.38 -0.69 0.04
CA SER A 159 -21.57 -1.87 0.36
C SER A 159 -20.45 -2.09 -0.66
N MET A 160 -20.70 -1.80 -1.93
CA MET A 160 -19.67 -1.83 -2.99
C MET A 160 -18.62 -0.74 -2.77
N VAL A 161 -19.04 0.46 -2.36
CA VAL A 161 -18.12 1.55 -1.99
C VAL A 161 -17.19 1.10 -0.87
N CYS A 162 -17.75 0.56 0.23
CA CYS A 162 -16.95 0.05 1.33
C CYS A 162 -16.00 -1.07 0.90
N GLY A 163 -16.46 -1.97 0.03
CA GLY A 163 -15.66 -3.05 -0.53
C GLY A 163 -14.47 -2.53 -1.32
N GLU A 164 -14.68 -1.56 -2.21
CA GLU A 164 -13.62 -1.00 -3.04
C GLU A 164 -12.61 -0.19 -2.22
N ILE A 165 -13.05 0.63 -1.26
CA ILE A 165 -12.16 1.37 -0.35
C ILE A 165 -11.28 0.41 0.46
N ARG A 166 -11.83 -0.71 0.98
CA ARG A 166 -11.05 -1.76 1.66
C ARG A 166 -10.06 -2.44 0.73
N ASN A 167 -10.47 -2.74 -0.51
CA ASN A 167 -9.60 -3.33 -1.53
C ASN A 167 -8.42 -2.41 -1.87
N LEU A 168 -8.64 -1.09 -1.95
CA LEU A 168 -7.62 -0.06 -2.16
C LEU A 168 -6.75 0.18 -0.91
N ARG A 169 -7.16 -0.33 0.26
CA ARG A 169 -6.51 -0.06 1.55
C ARG A 169 -6.32 1.43 1.80
N ALA A 170 -7.26 2.24 1.34
CA ALA A 170 -7.22 3.68 1.56
C ALA A 170 -7.24 3.99 3.05
N ARG A 171 -6.50 5.02 3.44
CA ARG A 171 -6.46 5.53 4.82
C ARG A 171 -7.22 6.85 4.96
N GLU A 172 -7.54 7.48 3.84
CA GLU A 172 -8.20 8.76 3.76
C GLU A 172 -9.21 8.77 2.63
N VAL A 173 -10.39 9.34 2.91
CA VAL A 173 -11.46 9.55 1.95
C VAL A 173 -11.85 11.02 1.92
N VAL A 174 -11.82 11.61 0.72
CA VAL A 174 -12.26 12.98 0.44
C VAL A 174 -13.74 12.94 0.07
N LEU A 175 -14.57 13.63 0.86
CA LEU A 175 -16.01 13.64 0.69
C LEU A 175 -16.45 14.88 -0.09
N GLY A 176 -17.26 14.65 -1.10
CA GLY A 176 -17.91 15.66 -1.91
C GLY A 176 -19.37 15.94 -1.53
N TYR A 177 -19.89 15.27 -0.51
CA TYR A 177 -21.28 15.40 -0.03
C TYR A 177 -21.32 15.18 1.49
N GLU A 178 -22.43 15.59 2.12
CA GLU A 178 -22.65 15.31 3.54
C GLU A 178 -23.01 13.83 3.72
N LEU A 179 -22.22 13.13 4.52
CA LEU A 179 -22.44 11.70 4.83
C LEU A 179 -23.61 11.54 5.80
N PRO A 180 -24.50 10.56 5.54
CA PRO A 180 -25.43 10.10 6.57
C PRO A 180 -24.67 9.55 7.78
N GLU A 181 -25.17 9.80 8.99
CA GLU A 181 -24.52 9.38 10.25
C GLU A 181 -24.17 7.89 10.31
N GLN A 182 -25.01 7.03 9.69
CA GLN A 182 -24.77 5.59 9.61
C GLN A 182 -23.55 5.26 8.73
N GLU A 183 -23.40 5.93 7.58
CA GLU A 183 -22.26 5.74 6.66
C GLU A 183 -20.97 6.27 7.30
N GLU A 184 -21.05 7.43 7.99
CA GLU A 184 -19.91 8.01 8.71
C GLU A 184 -19.39 7.07 9.80
N ARG A 185 -20.27 6.46 10.57
CA ARG A 185 -19.88 5.46 11.60
C ARG A 185 -19.15 4.28 10.99
N VAL A 186 -19.57 3.80 9.82
CA VAL A 186 -18.86 2.71 9.12
C VAL A 186 -17.44 3.14 8.75
N PHE A 187 -17.27 4.30 8.15
CA PHE A 187 -15.96 4.77 7.72
C PHE A 187 -15.01 5.05 8.90
N VAL A 188 -15.49 5.76 9.92
CA VAL A 188 -14.65 6.15 11.06
C VAL A 188 -14.44 5.00 12.03
N SER A 189 -15.53 4.33 12.50
CA SER A 189 -15.41 3.37 13.59
C SER A 189 -15.05 1.96 13.13
N GLN A 190 -15.49 1.54 11.92
CA GLN A 190 -15.24 0.17 11.45
C GLN A 190 -14.06 0.09 10.46
N MET A 191 -13.80 1.16 9.69
CA MET A 191 -12.73 1.16 8.69
C MET A 191 -11.53 2.02 9.10
N ASN A 192 -11.62 2.78 10.20
CA ASN A 192 -10.57 3.69 10.71
C ASN A 192 -10.03 4.65 9.63
N LEU A 193 -10.94 5.27 8.87
CA LEU A 193 -10.62 6.20 7.80
C LEU A 193 -10.57 7.64 8.30
N LEU A 194 -9.60 8.40 7.82
CA LEU A 194 -9.63 9.84 7.92
C LEU A 194 -10.60 10.40 6.88
N LEU A 195 -11.54 11.23 7.31
CA LEU A 195 -12.48 11.92 6.44
C LEU A 195 -12.04 13.37 6.21
N SER A 196 -11.94 13.75 4.95
CA SER A 196 -11.64 15.12 4.50
C SER A 196 -12.77 15.61 3.60
N HIS A 197 -13.00 16.92 3.55
CA HIS A 197 -14.12 17.49 2.80
C HIS A 197 -13.63 18.46 1.74
N VAL A 198 -14.28 18.44 0.57
CA VAL A 198 -14.07 19.42 -0.50
C VAL A 198 -15.42 19.75 -1.17
N ASP A 199 -15.76 21.02 -1.15
CA ASP A 199 -17.05 21.51 -1.69
C ASP A 199 -17.00 21.72 -3.20
N THR A 200 -15.86 22.16 -3.73
CA THR A 200 -15.68 22.52 -5.14
C THR A 200 -14.91 21.45 -5.91
N ALA A 201 -15.31 21.25 -7.16
CA ALA A 201 -14.57 20.38 -8.09
C ALA A 201 -13.73 21.24 -9.04
N LEU A 202 -12.51 20.79 -9.33
CA LEU A 202 -11.68 21.38 -10.35
C LEU A 202 -12.11 20.83 -11.72
N ASP A 203 -12.30 21.70 -12.70
CA ASP A 203 -12.58 21.31 -14.09
C ASP A 203 -11.29 21.39 -14.91
N ASP A 204 -10.50 20.35 -14.84
CA ASP A 204 -9.26 20.19 -15.61
C ASP A 204 -9.50 19.27 -16.81
N VAL A 205 -9.80 19.82 -17.97
CA VAL A 205 -10.10 19.09 -19.21
C VAL A 205 -8.94 18.16 -19.62
N GLN A 206 -7.69 18.49 -19.29
CA GLN A 206 -6.52 17.68 -19.65
C GLN A 206 -6.46 16.40 -18.82
N LEU A 207 -6.77 16.49 -17.52
CA LEU A 207 -6.71 15.37 -16.60
C LEU A 207 -8.03 14.58 -16.52
N LEU A 208 -9.20 15.23 -16.67
CA LEU A 208 -10.49 14.56 -16.52
C LEU A 208 -10.96 13.83 -17.79
N GLY A 209 -10.66 14.36 -18.97
CA GLY A 209 -11.05 13.74 -20.24
C GLY A 209 -12.55 13.76 -20.54
N ASP A 210 -12.91 13.51 -21.82
CA ASP A 210 -14.28 13.63 -22.31
C ASP A 210 -15.13 12.38 -22.09
N GLN A 211 -14.50 11.22 -21.82
CA GLN A 211 -15.17 9.90 -21.75
C GLN A 211 -15.85 9.62 -20.41
N LEU A 212 -15.61 10.45 -19.38
CA LEU A 212 -16.16 10.26 -18.04
C LEU A 212 -17.61 10.78 -17.97
N SER A 213 -18.46 10.10 -17.18
CA SER A 213 -19.79 10.59 -16.82
C SER A 213 -19.69 11.91 -15.99
N GLU A 214 -20.78 12.64 -15.91
CA GLU A 214 -20.82 13.89 -15.11
C GLU A 214 -20.52 13.67 -13.62
N LEU A 215 -20.99 12.55 -13.05
CA LEU A 215 -20.68 12.19 -11.66
C LEU A 215 -19.20 11.85 -11.49
N GLU A 216 -18.62 11.12 -12.41
CA GLU A 216 -17.20 10.76 -12.41
C GLU A 216 -16.31 11.98 -12.57
N LYS A 217 -16.61 12.88 -13.51
CA LYS A 217 -15.91 14.17 -13.67
C LYS A 217 -15.94 14.99 -12.39
N LYS A 218 -17.11 15.09 -11.77
CA LYS A 218 -17.28 15.84 -10.53
C LYS A 218 -16.47 15.21 -9.38
N THR A 219 -16.52 13.88 -9.23
CA THR A 219 -15.78 13.17 -8.17
C THR A 219 -14.27 13.27 -8.37
N ALA A 220 -13.80 13.03 -9.58
CA ALA A 220 -12.39 13.17 -9.94
C ALA A 220 -11.90 14.62 -9.80
N GLY A 221 -12.72 15.60 -10.20
CA GLY A 221 -12.43 17.01 -10.02
C GLY A 221 -12.31 17.44 -8.55
N LYS A 222 -13.10 16.85 -7.65
CA LYS A 222 -12.96 17.06 -6.20
C LYS A 222 -11.67 16.46 -5.64
N LEU A 223 -11.30 15.26 -6.10
CA LEU A 223 -10.02 14.64 -5.74
C LEU A 223 -8.84 15.52 -6.17
N LEU A 224 -8.85 16.02 -7.41
CA LEU A 224 -7.85 16.97 -7.91
C LEU A 224 -7.80 18.26 -7.09
N GLN A 225 -8.96 18.84 -6.79
CA GLN A 225 -9.05 20.06 -5.97
C GLN A 225 -8.41 19.85 -4.59
N TYR A 226 -8.69 18.73 -3.94
CA TYR A 226 -8.07 18.38 -2.66
C TYR A 226 -6.55 18.25 -2.76
N VAL A 227 -6.09 17.57 -3.80
CA VAL A 227 -4.65 17.38 -4.04
C VAL A 227 -3.96 18.73 -4.30
N TYR A 228 -4.54 19.63 -5.09
CA TYR A 228 -3.98 20.97 -5.29
C TYR A 228 -3.99 21.82 -4.02
N GLN A 229 -5.05 21.75 -3.22
CA GLN A 229 -5.13 22.45 -1.93
C GLN A 229 -4.09 21.95 -0.93
N THR A 230 -3.78 20.66 -0.93
CA THR A 230 -2.83 20.07 0.01
C THR A 230 -1.38 20.18 -0.48
N GLN A 231 -1.13 20.02 -1.78
CA GLN A 231 0.22 20.08 -2.34
C GLN A 231 0.66 21.49 -2.75
N MET A 232 -0.29 22.43 -2.93
CA MET A 232 -0.06 23.85 -3.29
C MET A 232 0.82 24.06 -4.51
N ARG A 233 0.72 23.15 -5.49
CA ARG A 233 1.46 23.18 -6.76
C ARG A 233 0.76 22.36 -7.83
N GLU A 234 1.11 22.63 -9.09
CA GLU A 234 0.73 21.78 -10.20
C GLU A 234 1.55 20.49 -10.21
N LEU A 235 0.89 19.36 -10.47
CA LEU A 235 1.48 18.04 -10.48
C LEU A 235 1.45 17.46 -11.91
N SER A 236 2.50 17.74 -12.68
CA SER A 236 2.61 17.34 -14.08
C SER A 236 2.73 15.84 -14.33
N HIS A 237 2.95 15.05 -13.28
CA HIS A 237 3.06 13.58 -13.36
C HIS A 237 1.73 12.86 -13.18
N LEU A 238 0.64 13.56 -12.86
CA LEU A 238 -0.67 12.91 -12.76
C LEU A 238 -1.10 12.40 -14.14
N LYS A 239 -1.53 11.16 -14.18
CA LYS A 239 -2.09 10.55 -15.38
C LYS A 239 -3.53 11.05 -15.58
N LYS A 240 -4.03 10.94 -16.80
CA LYS A 240 -5.43 11.23 -17.09
C LYS A 240 -6.32 10.27 -16.33
N ALA A 241 -7.43 10.77 -15.78
CA ALA A 241 -8.41 9.95 -15.10
C ALA A 241 -8.99 8.90 -16.07
N HIS A 242 -8.93 7.65 -15.67
CA HIS A 242 -9.38 6.52 -16.48
C HIS A 242 -10.60 5.87 -15.83
N HIS A 243 -11.66 5.72 -16.60
CA HIS A 243 -12.84 4.95 -16.17
C HIS A 243 -12.50 3.46 -16.12
N TYR A 244 -12.92 2.77 -15.07
CA TYR A 244 -12.87 1.32 -14.98
C TYR A 244 -14.20 0.77 -14.48
N GLU A 245 -14.58 -0.37 -14.99
CA GLU A 245 -15.68 -1.15 -14.44
C GLU A 245 -15.14 -2.23 -13.52
N ILE A 246 -15.83 -2.40 -12.39
CA ILE A 246 -15.43 -3.46 -11.46
C ILE A 246 -15.53 -4.83 -12.15
N CYS A 247 -16.49 -5.04 -13.03
CA CYS A 247 -16.69 -6.30 -13.76
C CYS A 247 -15.62 -6.61 -14.83
N ASP A 248 -14.71 -5.67 -15.14
CA ASP A 248 -13.56 -5.94 -16.04
C ASP A 248 -12.53 -6.90 -15.40
N PHE A 249 -12.65 -7.15 -14.09
CA PHE A 249 -11.75 -8.01 -13.33
C PHE A 249 -12.52 -9.07 -12.55
N LEU A 250 -11.84 -10.17 -12.26
CA LEU A 250 -12.32 -11.22 -11.36
C LEU A 250 -12.62 -10.60 -9.97
N GLN A 251 -13.90 -10.62 -9.59
CA GLN A 251 -14.36 -10.01 -8.35
C GLN A 251 -13.94 -10.83 -7.13
N MET A 252 -13.32 -10.18 -6.18
CA MET A 252 -12.95 -10.74 -4.88
C MET A 252 -13.11 -9.65 -3.82
N ASP A 253 -13.88 -9.89 -2.80
CA ASP A 253 -13.97 -8.99 -1.64
C ASP A 253 -12.70 -9.06 -0.77
N PHE A 254 -12.60 -8.15 0.20
CA PHE A 254 -11.46 -8.10 1.09
C PHE A 254 -11.28 -9.39 1.89
N ALA A 255 -12.37 -10.00 2.35
CA ALA A 255 -12.35 -11.25 3.12
C ALA A 255 -11.80 -12.41 2.28
N THR A 256 -12.24 -12.51 1.02
CA THR A 256 -11.72 -13.50 0.05
C THR A 256 -10.22 -13.31 -0.18
N LYS A 257 -9.77 -12.07 -0.46
CA LYS A 257 -8.33 -11.78 -0.67
C LYS A 257 -7.49 -12.13 0.56
N ALA A 258 -7.99 -11.83 1.75
CA ALA A 258 -7.32 -12.14 3.02
C ALA A 258 -7.29 -13.65 3.31
N SER A 259 -8.44 -14.35 3.13
CA SER A 259 -8.53 -15.79 3.39
C SER A 259 -7.65 -16.63 2.44
N LEU A 260 -7.36 -16.12 1.24
CA LEU A 260 -6.48 -16.76 0.25
C LEU A 260 -5.01 -16.34 0.39
N ASP A 261 -4.64 -15.51 1.37
CA ASP A 261 -3.28 -15.00 1.57
C ASP A 261 -2.66 -14.45 0.26
N LEU A 262 -3.38 -13.60 -0.49
CA LEU A 262 -2.95 -13.20 -1.84
C LEU A 262 -1.69 -12.31 -1.84
N THR A 263 -1.68 -11.24 -1.08
CA THR A 263 -0.56 -10.27 -1.07
C THR A 263 0.24 -10.27 0.22
N GLU A 264 -0.36 -10.74 1.31
CA GLU A 264 0.26 -10.90 2.62
C GLU A 264 -0.38 -12.07 3.35
N ASN A 265 0.34 -12.66 4.30
CA ASN A 265 -0.19 -13.70 5.15
C ASN A 265 -1.10 -13.10 6.23
N ALA A 266 -2.35 -13.52 6.29
CA ALA A 266 -3.37 -12.95 7.17
C ALA A 266 -3.02 -13.02 8.68
N ARG A 267 -2.18 -13.99 9.11
CA ARG A 267 -1.77 -14.14 10.52
C ARG A 267 -0.62 -13.22 10.90
N THR A 268 0.33 -13.03 9.97
CA THR A 268 1.59 -12.33 10.28
C THR A 268 1.64 -10.91 9.74
N GLY A 269 0.73 -10.54 8.82
CA GLY A 269 0.75 -9.27 8.08
C GLY A 269 1.97 -9.10 7.16
N LYS A 270 2.74 -10.18 6.93
CA LYS A 270 3.98 -10.13 6.14
C LYS A 270 3.79 -10.70 4.74
N LYS A 271 4.62 -10.27 3.80
CA LYS A 271 4.70 -10.82 2.43
C LYS A 271 4.97 -12.33 2.42
N HIS A 272 5.86 -12.82 3.30
CA HIS A 272 6.23 -14.23 3.37
C HIS A 272 5.02 -15.14 3.67
N GLY A 273 4.84 -16.17 2.84
CA GLY A 273 3.71 -17.09 2.93
C GLY A 273 2.46 -16.63 2.17
N SER A 274 2.54 -15.61 1.32
CA SER A 274 1.47 -15.17 0.41
C SER A 274 1.68 -15.65 -1.02
N LEU A 275 0.64 -15.54 -1.87
CA LEU A 275 0.77 -15.80 -3.31
C LEU A 275 1.74 -14.83 -3.97
N TYR A 276 1.73 -13.56 -3.57
CA TYR A 276 2.68 -12.55 -4.03
C TYR A 276 4.13 -12.96 -3.71
N TRP A 277 4.41 -13.44 -2.48
CA TRP A 277 5.73 -13.96 -2.14
C TRP A 277 6.16 -15.15 -3.01
N TYR A 278 5.22 -15.99 -3.41
CA TYR A 278 5.48 -17.14 -4.25
C TYR A 278 5.92 -16.75 -5.67
N LEU A 279 5.28 -15.71 -6.24
CA LEU A 279 5.43 -15.27 -7.63
C LEU A 279 6.50 -14.19 -7.83
N ASP A 280 6.89 -13.46 -6.77
CA ASP A 280 7.70 -12.25 -6.93
C ASP A 280 9.18 -12.56 -7.07
N GLU A 281 9.60 -12.72 -8.32
CA GLU A 281 10.98 -12.75 -8.79
C GLU A 281 11.31 -11.49 -9.62
N THR A 282 10.49 -10.42 -9.48
CA THR A 282 10.73 -9.12 -10.14
C THR A 282 12.05 -8.51 -9.66
N LYS A 283 12.66 -7.69 -10.51
CA LYS A 283 13.95 -7.03 -10.23
C LYS A 283 13.79 -5.54 -9.99
N THR A 284 12.63 -4.98 -10.38
CA THR A 284 12.31 -3.56 -10.23
C THR A 284 11.15 -3.36 -9.24
N ALA A 285 11.16 -2.25 -8.52
CA ALA A 285 10.05 -1.88 -7.63
C ALA A 285 8.73 -1.69 -8.40
N MET A 286 8.82 -1.14 -9.62
CA MET A 286 7.68 -0.97 -10.53
C MET A 286 7.07 -2.31 -10.95
N GLY A 287 7.90 -3.30 -11.26
CA GLY A 287 7.46 -4.67 -11.54
C GLY A 287 6.76 -5.30 -10.33
N GLY A 288 7.32 -5.14 -9.13
CA GLY A 288 6.70 -5.63 -7.90
C GLY A 288 5.30 -5.02 -7.64
N ARG A 289 5.13 -3.70 -7.84
CA ARG A 289 3.82 -3.04 -7.74
C ARG A 289 2.82 -3.57 -8.78
N LEU A 290 3.26 -3.71 -10.02
CA LEU A 290 2.43 -4.22 -11.10
C LEU A 290 2.00 -5.67 -10.87
N LEU A 291 2.90 -6.55 -10.44
CA LEU A 291 2.58 -7.94 -10.10
C LEU A 291 1.54 -8.01 -8.97
N ARG A 292 1.72 -7.20 -7.92
CA ARG A 292 0.76 -7.10 -6.82
C ARG A 292 -0.62 -6.65 -7.31
N SER A 293 -0.66 -5.66 -8.21
CA SER A 293 -1.90 -5.19 -8.85
C SER A 293 -2.57 -6.30 -9.67
N TRP A 294 -1.82 -7.07 -10.47
CA TRP A 294 -2.37 -8.18 -11.25
C TRP A 294 -2.97 -9.28 -10.39
N ILE A 295 -2.34 -9.61 -9.26
CA ILE A 295 -2.87 -10.58 -8.29
C ILE A 295 -4.18 -10.09 -7.65
N GLN A 296 -4.29 -8.79 -7.38
CA GLN A 296 -5.48 -8.20 -6.76
C GLN A 296 -6.63 -7.99 -7.74
N LYS A 297 -6.34 -7.82 -9.05
CA LYS A 297 -7.28 -7.57 -10.14
C LYS A 297 -7.00 -8.53 -11.32
N PRO A 298 -7.28 -9.86 -11.18
CA PRO A 298 -7.11 -10.80 -12.27
C PRO A 298 -8.07 -10.48 -13.42
N LEU A 299 -7.69 -10.78 -14.65
CA LEU A 299 -8.46 -10.44 -15.85
C LEU A 299 -9.63 -11.39 -16.07
N VAL A 300 -10.69 -10.88 -16.71
CA VAL A 300 -11.77 -11.70 -17.29
C VAL A 300 -11.69 -11.72 -18.83
N ASP A 301 -10.91 -10.84 -19.44
CA ASP A 301 -10.69 -10.83 -20.89
C ASP A 301 -9.69 -11.93 -21.30
N LEU A 302 -10.24 -12.96 -21.95
CA LEU A 302 -9.46 -14.11 -22.43
C LEU A 302 -8.35 -13.72 -23.41
N LYS A 303 -8.55 -12.68 -24.22
CA LYS A 303 -7.55 -12.23 -25.17
C LYS A 303 -6.31 -11.71 -24.45
N GLN A 304 -6.48 -10.83 -23.48
CA GLN A 304 -5.38 -10.29 -22.68
C GLN A 304 -4.68 -11.38 -21.85
N ILE A 305 -5.45 -12.35 -21.33
CA ILE A 305 -4.88 -13.50 -20.61
C ILE A 305 -3.95 -14.30 -21.53
N ARG A 306 -4.41 -14.64 -22.76
CA ARG A 306 -3.63 -15.39 -23.75
C ARG A 306 -2.38 -14.62 -24.20
N GLU A 307 -2.48 -13.33 -24.43
CA GLU A 307 -1.34 -12.47 -24.77
C GLU A 307 -0.23 -12.55 -23.71
N ARG A 308 -0.59 -12.51 -22.42
CA ARG A 308 0.39 -12.69 -21.33
C ARG A 308 1.01 -14.09 -21.34
N GLN A 309 0.21 -15.13 -21.50
CA GLN A 309 0.66 -16.52 -21.57
C GLN A 309 1.59 -16.80 -22.76
N ASP A 310 1.31 -16.18 -23.90
CA ASP A 310 2.15 -16.32 -25.10
C ASP A 310 3.53 -15.69 -24.87
N ILE A 311 3.59 -14.51 -24.26
CA ILE A 311 4.88 -13.89 -23.89
C ILE A 311 5.64 -14.72 -22.85
N ILE A 312 4.95 -15.26 -21.85
CA ILE A 312 5.58 -16.16 -20.85
C ILE A 312 6.18 -17.39 -21.56
N GLN A 313 5.47 -17.98 -22.54
CA GLN A 313 6.00 -19.09 -23.31
C GLN A 313 7.28 -18.70 -24.05
N VAL A 314 7.28 -17.56 -24.74
CA VAL A 314 8.47 -17.07 -25.45
C VAL A 314 9.65 -16.88 -24.49
N PHE A 315 9.43 -16.34 -23.30
CA PHE A 315 10.49 -16.18 -22.29
C PHE A 315 10.96 -17.51 -21.69
N MET A 316 10.11 -18.53 -21.62
CA MET A 316 10.52 -19.87 -21.20
C MET A 316 11.38 -20.57 -22.26
N ASP A 317 11.02 -20.40 -23.53
CA ASP A 317 11.75 -21.02 -24.67
C ASP A 317 13.12 -20.36 -24.89
N HIS A 318 13.33 -19.11 -24.40
CA HIS A 318 14.57 -18.33 -24.56
C HIS A 318 15.24 -18.07 -23.20
N PHE A 319 15.72 -19.13 -22.57
CA PHE A 319 16.30 -19.10 -21.21
C PHE A 319 17.47 -18.10 -21.06
N PHE A 320 18.41 -18.10 -22.05
CA PHE A 320 19.61 -17.25 -21.95
C PHE A 320 19.26 -15.77 -22.07
N GLU A 321 18.43 -15.42 -23.04
CA GLU A 321 17.98 -14.05 -23.27
C GLU A 321 17.15 -13.57 -22.05
N ARG A 322 16.33 -14.42 -21.45
CA ARG A 322 15.62 -14.10 -20.20
C ARG A 322 16.58 -13.87 -19.03
N SER A 323 17.65 -14.65 -18.92
CA SER A 323 18.68 -14.46 -17.90
C SER A 323 19.40 -13.11 -18.06
N ASP A 324 19.81 -12.78 -19.30
CA ASP A 324 20.45 -11.51 -19.62
C ASP A 324 19.49 -10.32 -19.35
N LEU A 325 18.21 -10.50 -19.69
CA LEU A 325 17.15 -9.53 -19.39
C LEU A 325 17.01 -9.31 -17.87
N THR A 326 16.98 -10.38 -17.09
CA THR A 326 16.91 -10.34 -15.62
C THR A 326 18.09 -9.58 -15.02
N ASP A 327 19.30 -9.79 -15.55
CA ASP A 327 20.50 -9.10 -15.08
C ASP A 327 20.48 -7.61 -15.46
N SER A 328 20.01 -7.27 -16.66
CA SER A 328 19.85 -5.88 -17.08
C SER A 328 18.82 -5.12 -16.25
N LEU A 329 17.73 -5.77 -15.86
CA LEU A 329 16.66 -5.17 -15.02
C LEU A 329 17.15 -4.84 -13.60
N LYS A 330 18.16 -5.52 -13.07
CA LYS A 330 18.73 -5.19 -11.74
C LYS A 330 19.34 -3.79 -11.66
N GLY A 331 19.76 -3.23 -12.80
CA GLY A 331 20.30 -1.87 -12.88
C GLY A 331 19.25 -0.78 -13.06
N VAL A 332 17.97 -1.13 -13.11
CA VAL A 332 16.87 -0.21 -13.33
C VAL A 332 16.31 0.31 -11.98
N TYR A 333 16.42 1.60 -11.76
CA TYR A 333 15.83 2.27 -10.60
C TYR A 333 14.34 2.57 -10.83
N ASP A 334 13.65 3.00 -9.78
CA ASP A 334 12.22 3.31 -9.81
C ASP A 334 11.91 4.61 -10.57
N ILE A 335 11.68 4.48 -11.87
CA ILE A 335 11.38 5.62 -12.77
C ILE A 335 10.09 6.33 -12.34
N GLU A 336 9.06 5.62 -11.87
CA GLU A 336 7.80 6.25 -11.44
C GLU A 336 8.05 7.22 -10.27
N ARG A 337 8.78 6.77 -9.25
CA ARG A 337 9.15 7.63 -8.11
C ARG A 337 10.11 8.75 -8.49
N LEU A 338 11.07 8.50 -9.38
CA LEU A 338 11.97 9.54 -9.88
C LEU A 338 11.20 10.61 -10.66
N ALA A 339 10.26 10.23 -11.53
CA ALA A 339 9.40 11.16 -12.26
C ALA A 339 8.52 11.99 -11.31
N SER A 340 7.94 11.38 -10.28
CA SER A 340 7.17 12.13 -9.28
C SER A 340 8.03 13.12 -8.48
N ARG A 341 9.26 12.74 -8.08
CA ARG A 341 10.20 13.68 -7.43
C ARG A 341 10.57 14.86 -8.31
N VAL A 342 10.64 14.66 -9.65
CA VAL A 342 10.80 15.78 -10.60
C VAL A 342 9.61 16.73 -10.49
N SER A 343 8.40 16.22 -10.57
CA SER A 343 7.15 17.01 -10.49
C SER A 343 7.02 17.73 -9.14
N PHE A 344 7.32 17.03 -8.03
CA PHE A 344 7.35 17.65 -6.70
C PHE A 344 8.52 18.64 -6.49
N GLY A 345 9.41 18.77 -7.46
CA GLY A 345 10.60 19.63 -7.32
C GLY A 345 11.56 19.16 -6.22
N LYS A 346 11.48 17.90 -5.81
CA LYS A 346 12.29 17.29 -4.74
C LYS A 346 13.46 16.45 -5.28
N ILE A 347 13.55 16.25 -6.60
CA ILE A 347 14.63 15.47 -7.19
C ILE A 347 15.99 16.13 -6.91
N ASN A 348 16.95 15.33 -6.49
CA ASN A 348 18.31 15.74 -6.19
C ASN A 348 19.30 15.27 -7.28
N PRO A 349 20.58 15.70 -7.27
CA PRO A 349 21.55 15.29 -8.29
C PRO A 349 21.80 13.78 -8.36
N LYS A 350 21.76 13.09 -7.22
CA LYS A 350 21.93 11.63 -7.16
C LYS A 350 20.75 10.89 -7.77
N ASP A 351 19.53 11.40 -7.56
CA ASP A 351 18.32 10.84 -8.18
C ASP A 351 18.40 10.99 -9.72
N LEU A 352 18.93 12.13 -10.24
CA LEU A 352 19.15 12.30 -11.68
C LEU A 352 20.19 11.34 -12.23
N LEU A 353 21.26 11.05 -11.50
CA LEU A 353 22.23 10.02 -11.91
C LEU A 353 21.56 8.65 -12.00
N GLN A 354 20.75 8.26 -11.00
CA GLN A 354 20.00 7.01 -11.04
C GLN A 354 19.05 6.93 -12.24
N LEU A 355 18.41 8.05 -12.60
CA LEU A 355 17.60 8.14 -13.82
C LEU A 355 18.46 7.97 -15.08
N GLY A 356 19.62 8.63 -15.13
CA GLY A 356 20.59 8.49 -16.23
C GLY A 356 21.08 7.05 -16.40
N ASP A 357 21.46 6.38 -15.30
CA ASP A 357 21.91 4.98 -15.30
C ASP A 357 20.79 4.07 -15.81
N THR A 358 19.55 4.28 -15.32
CA THR A 358 18.38 3.53 -15.78
C THR A 358 18.17 3.67 -17.28
N LEU A 359 18.19 4.89 -17.80
CA LEU A 359 18.05 5.14 -19.24
C LEU A 359 19.18 4.48 -20.06
N GLY A 360 20.37 4.33 -19.49
CA GLY A 360 21.48 3.60 -20.09
C GLY A 360 21.24 2.09 -20.26
N HIS A 361 20.37 1.48 -19.43
CA HIS A 361 19.99 0.06 -19.53
C HIS A 361 18.90 -0.20 -20.58
N VAL A 362 18.04 0.78 -20.90
CA VAL A 362 16.89 0.62 -21.81
C VAL A 362 17.30 0.09 -23.21
N PRO A 363 18.36 0.60 -23.88
CA PRO A 363 18.80 0.08 -25.17
C PRO A 363 19.21 -1.40 -25.10
N THR A 364 19.84 -1.83 -24.00
CA THR A 364 20.23 -3.22 -23.78
C THR A 364 19.00 -4.12 -23.63
N ILE A 365 18.03 -3.72 -22.79
CA ILE A 365 16.76 -4.44 -22.61
C ILE A 365 16.05 -4.61 -23.95
N LYS A 366 15.93 -3.52 -24.70
CA LYS A 366 15.31 -3.52 -26.04
C LYS A 366 16.03 -4.41 -27.03
N SER A 367 17.36 -4.38 -27.04
CA SER A 367 18.19 -5.24 -27.91
C SER A 367 18.04 -6.71 -27.60
N ILE A 368 17.93 -7.10 -26.32
CA ILE A 368 17.70 -8.47 -25.92
C ILE A 368 16.34 -8.95 -26.46
N LEU A 369 15.27 -8.16 -26.27
CA LEU A 369 13.93 -8.51 -26.74
C LEU A 369 13.87 -8.58 -28.28
N LEU A 370 14.54 -7.67 -29.00
CA LEU A 370 14.67 -7.73 -30.45
C LEU A 370 15.47 -8.97 -30.91
N GLY A 371 16.46 -9.38 -30.13
CA GLY A 371 17.27 -10.59 -30.41
C GLY A 371 16.47 -11.88 -30.34
N ILE A 372 15.41 -11.96 -29.53
CA ILE A 372 14.48 -13.07 -29.48
C ILE A 372 13.73 -13.22 -30.82
N GLY A 373 13.31 -12.08 -31.42
CA GLY A 373 12.74 -12.06 -32.78
C GLY A 373 11.32 -12.63 -32.89
N ASP A 374 10.59 -12.76 -31.77
CA ASP A 374 9.19 -13.23 -31.77
C ASP A 374 8.21 -12.06 -31.91
N PRO A 375 7.27 -12.06 -32.88
CA PRO A 375 6.30 -10.99 -33.09
C PRO A 375 5.40 -10.69 -31.89
N VAL A 376 5.21 -11.61 -30.97
CA VAL A 376 4.42 -11.41 -29.74
C VAL A 376 5.03 -10.30 -28.86
N LEU A 377 6.33 -10.06 -28.98
CA LEU A 377 7.05 -9.03 -28.24
C LEU A 377 6.97 -7.64 -28.88
N ASP A 378 6.52 -7.51 -30.14
CA ASP A 378 6.59 -6.24 -30.89
C ASP A 378 5.88 -5.08 -30.16
N VAL A 379 4.72 -5.35 -29.55
CA VAL A 379 3.97 -4.34 -28.80
C VAL A 379 4.74 -3.87 -27.56
N LEU A 380 5.42 -4.77 -26.85
CA LEU A 380 6.26 -4.41 -25.70
C LEU A 380 7.49 -3.63 -26.12
N ILE A 381 8.16 -4.09 -27.19
CA ILE A 381 9.37 -3.42 -27.76
C ILE A 381 9.03 -2.00 -28.22
N ALA A 382 7.88 -1.80 -28.87
CA ALA A 382 7.45 -0.48 -29.33
C ALA A 382 7.22 0.52 -28.20
N ARG A 383 6.88 0.06 -27.00
CA ARG A 383 6.67 0.89 -25.80
C ARG A 383 7.95 1.23 -25.05
N LEU A 384 9.08 0.57 -25.36
CA LEU A 384 10.38 0.85 -24.76
C LEU A 384 11.04 2.06 -25.47
N ASP A 385 10.72 3.24 -24.98
CA ASP A 385 11.30 4.51 -25.44
C ASP A 385 12.67 4.74 -24.77
N GLU A 386 13.74 4.74 -25.57
CA GLU A 386 15.12 4.84 -25.07
C GLU A 386 15.49 6.21 -24.53
N LEU A 387 14.74 7.27 -24.87
CA LEU A 387 14.99 8.67 -24.44
C LEU A 387 16.47 9.11 -24.54
N PRO A 388 17.14 8.92 -25.70
CA PRO A 388 18.58 9.15 -25.81
C PRO A 388 18.97 10.61 -25.59
N GLU A 389 18.08 11.56 -25.89
CA GLU A 389 18.27 13.00 -25.64
C GLU A 389 18.32 13.30 -24.14
N LEU A 390 17.43 12.69 -23.35
CA LEU A 390 17.38 12.86 -21.89
C LEU A 390 18.59 12.20 -21.22
N HIS A 391 18.94 10.98 -21.64
CA HIS A 391 20.13 10.28 -21.17
C HIS A 391 21.39 11.11 -21.40
N ARG A 392 21.57 11.66 -22.61
CA ARG A 392 22.73 12.53 -22.91
C ARG A 392 22.73 13.80 -22.07
N LEU A 393 21.60 14.46 -21.89
CA LEU A 393 21.49 15.64 -21.04
C LEU A 393 22.00 15.35 -19.62
N ILE A 394 21.45 14.30 -18.98
CA ILE A 394 21.79 13.94 -17.59
C ILE A 394 23.27 13.58 -17.46
N THR A 395 23.76 12.68 -18.32
CA THR A 395 25.14 12.17 -18.25
C THR A 395 26.20 13.21 -18.60
N SER A 396 25.86 14.21 -19.44
CA SER A 396 26.76 15.32 -19.74
C SER A 396 26.74 16.43 -18.68
N ALA A 397 25.61 16.60 -17.99
CA ALA A 397 25.41 17.74 -17.07
C ALA A 397 25.76 17.40 -15.62
N ILE A 398 25.41 16.21 -15.10
CA ILE A 398 25.58 15.85 -13.69
C ILE A 398 26.93 15.15 -13.48
N ALA A 399 27.65 15.57 -12.44
CA ALA A 399 28.92 14.95 -12.05
C ALA A 399 28.68 13.52 -11.49
N PRO A 400 29.50 12.51 -11.84
CA PRO A 400 29.33 11.13 -11.36
C PRO A 400 29.38 10.99 -9.83
N GLU A 401 30.07 11.90 -9.16
CA GLU A 401 30.29 11.91 -7.71
C GLU A 401 29.40 12.96 -7.01
N ALA A 402 28.33 13.43 -7.69
CA ALA A 402 27.47 14.48 -7.17
C ALA A 402 26.83 14.07 -5.83
N SER A 403 26.86 14.99 -4.85
CA SER A 403 26.17 14.86 -3.58
C SER A 403 24.64 14.94 -3.77
N ALA A 404 23.89 14.30 -2.87
CA ALA A 404 22.44 14.49 -2.80
C ALA A 404 22.07 15.92 -2.34
N VAL A 405 22.98 16.64 -1.66
CA VAL A 405 22.76 17.98 -1.13
C VAL A 405 23.20 19.02 -2.16
N ILE A 406 22.25 19.74 -2.74
CA ILE A 406 22.51 20.71 -3.83
C ILE A 406 23.43 21.84 -3.37
N THR A 407 23.37 22.26 -2.10
CA THR A 407 24.15 23.38 -1.55
C THR A 407 25.60 23.03 -1.26
N GLU A 408 26.02 21.76 -1.32
CA GLU A 408 27.41 21.36 -1.12
C GLU A 408 28.33 21.70 -2.33
N GLY A 409 27.73 21.94 -3.50
CA GLY A 409 28.46 22.19 -4.75
C GLY A 409 29.01 20.90 -5.39
N ASN A 410 29.80 21.05 -6.46
CA ASN A 410 30.38 19.95 -7.27
C ASN A 410 29.34 19.00 -7.85
N ILE A 411 28.14 19.51 -8.18
CA ILE A 411 27.04 18.71 -8.72
C ILE A 411 27.02 18.70 -10.25
N ILE A 412 27.59 19.73 -10.89
CA ILE A 412 27.65 19.86 -12.36
C ILE A 412 28.99 19.32 -12.86
N ARG A 413 28.93 18.56 -13.96
CA ARG A 413 30.13 17.99 -14.60
C ARG A 413 31.04 19.05 -15.17
N THR A 414 32.35 18.89 -15.04
CA THR A 414 33.36 19.74 -15.68
C THR A 414 33.20 19.67 -17.20
N GLY A 415 33.27 20.81 -17.90
CA GLY A 415 33.06 20.93 -19.33
C GLY A 415 31.60 21.16 -19.74
N PHE A 416 30.65 21.16 -18.82
CA PHE A 416 29.23 21.44 -19.12
C PHE A 416 28.95 22.94 -19.24
N ASN A 417 29.61 23.77 -18.41
CA ASN A 417 29.45 25.22 -18.44
C ASN A 417 30.82 25.92 -18.26
N GLU A 418 31.23 26.70 -19.25
CA GLU A 418 32.52 27.36 -19.30
C GLU A 418 32.74 28.36 -18.14
N GLN A 419 31.70 29.11 -17.78
CA GLN A 419 31.78 30.08 -16.68
C GLN A 419 31.98 29.41 -15.33
N LEU A 420 31.33 28.28 -15.11
CA LEU A 420 31.47 27.47 -13.90
C LEU A 420 32.89 26.91 -13.82
N ASP A 421 33.42 26.43 -14.93
CA ASP A 421 34.77 25.86 -14.99
C ASP A 421 35.83 26.98 -14.73
N GLN A 422 35.61 28.20 -15.20
CA GLN A 422 36.46 29.35 -14.85
C GLN A 422 36.49 29.61 -13.33
N TYR A 423 35.36 29.60 -12.65
CA TYR A 423 35.32 29.71 -11.16
C TYR A 423 36.06 28.57 -10.48
N ARG A 424 35.94 27.35 -10.96
CA ARG A 424 36.68 26.20 -10.43
C ARG A 424 38.19 26.28 -10.61
N VAL A 425 38.63 26.84 -11.74
CA VAL A 425 40.06 27.13 -11.99
C VAL A 425 40.59 28.12 -10.94
N VAL A 426 39.86 29.23 -10.68
CA VAL A 426 40.25 30.21 -9.65
C VAL A 426 40.37 29.56 -8.28
N LEU A 427 39.42 28.66 -7.91
CA LEU A 427 39.42 27.95 -6.64
C LEU A 427 40.59 26.97 -6.51
N ARG A 428 40.88 26.23 -7.59
CA ARG A 428 42.01 25.27 -7.63
C ARG A 428 43.34 25.99 -7.63
N ASP A 429 43.51 26.98 -8.46
CA ASP A 429 44.78 27.74 -8.60
C ASP A 429 45.02 28.62 -7.37
N GLY A 430 43.95 29.13 -6.71
CA GLY A 430 44.01 29.85 -5.45
C GLY A 430 44.67 29.05 -4.33
N THR A 431 44.43 27.75 -4.27
CA THR A 431 45.14 26.88 -3.28
C THR A 431 46.62 26.73 -3.60
N GLY A 432 46.98 26.69 -4.89
CA GLY A 432 48.39 26.74 -5.35
C GLY A 432 49.07 28.06 -5.00
N TRP A 433 48.40 29.18 -5.24
CA TRP A 433 48.90 30.50 -4.91
C TRP A 433 49.09 30.68 -3.40
N ILE A 434 48.23 30.16 -2.58
CA ILE A 434 48.40 30.16 -1.09
C ILE A 434 49.70 29.40 -0.68
N ALA A 435 49.96 28.25 -1.31
CA ALA A 435 51.20 27.49 -1.04
C ALA A 435 52.47 28.23 -1.54
N GLU A 436 52.35 28.91 -2.70
CA GLU A 436 53.44 29.75 -3.21
C GLU A 436 53.77 30.98 -2.30
N ILE A 437 52.72 31.64 -1.79
CA ILE A 437 52.87 32.75 -0.84
C ILE A 437 53.46 32.21 0.48
N GLU A 438 53.02 31.06 0.96
CA GLU A 438 53.57 30.40 2.16
C GLU A 438 55.10 30.17 2.01
N ALA A 439 55.51 29.63 0.86
CA ALA A 439 56.92 29.39 0.56
C ALA A 439 57.73 30.65 0.45
N LYS A 440 57.23 31.64 -0.31
CA LYS A 440 57.82 32.96 -0.53
C LYS A 440 58.03 33.72 0.79
N GLU A 441 56.98 33.77 1.65
CA GLU A 441 57.04 34.47 2.92
C GLU A 441 57.87 33.71 3.98
N ARG A 442 57.91 32.38 3.89
CA ARG A 442 58.78 31.55 4.75
C ARG A 442 60.26 31.83 4.42
N GLU A 443 60.66 31.94 3.16
CA GLU A 443 61.99 32.27 2.73
C GLU A 443 62.35 33.72 3.08
N ALA A 444 61.46 34.68 2.82
CA ALA A 444 61.69 36.11 3.08
C ALA A 444 61.79 36.44 4.56
N SER A 445 61.01 35.82 5.42
CA SER A 445 61.01 36.04 6.88
C SER A 445 62.07 35.24 7.65
N GLY A 446 62.60 34.15 7.08
CA GLY A 446 63.44 33.18 7.76
C GLY A 446 62.75 32.37 8.84
N ILE A 447 61.46 32.44 8.97
CA ILE A 447 60.63 31.68 9.94
C ILE A 447 60.40 30.27 9.39
N THR A 448 61.21 29.31 9.77
CA THR A 448 61.19 27.93 9.27
C THR A 448 59.88 27.19 9.50
N GLY A 449 59.10 27.57 10.51
CA GLY A 449 57.82 27.00 10.85
C GLY A 449 56.60 27.79 10.34
N LEU A 450 56.78 28.79 9.42
CA LEU A 450 55.67 29.60 8.93
C LEU A 450 54.71 28.73 8.08
N LYS A 451 53.43 28.72 8.47
CA LYS A 451 52.37 28.03 7.75
C LYS A 451 51.16 28.92 7.62
N ILE A 452 50.46 28.77 6.54
CA ILE A 452 49.13 29.36 6.34
C ILE A 452 48.08 28.34 6.77
N ASP A 453 47.27 28.72 7.77
CA ASP A 453 46.13 27.97 8.25
C ASP A 453 44.83 28.72 7.91
N TYR A 454 43.67 28.03 7.98
CA TYR A 454 42.37 28.58 7.78
C TYR A 454 41.43 28.33 8.94
N ASN A 455 40.64 29.33 9.34
CA ASN A 455 39.46 29.13 10.18
C ASN A 455 38.31 30.05 9.74
N LYS A 456 37.06 29.68 10.13
CA LYS A 456 35.84 30.41 9.70
C LYS A 456 35.77 31.86 10.18
N LYS A 457 36.50 32.22 11.29
CA LYS A 457 36.43 33.54 11.88
C LYS A 457 37.44 34.51 11.27
N ASP A 458 38.69 34.06 11.09
CA ASP A 458 39.83 34.90 10.69
C ASP A 458 40.25 34.69 9.23
N GLY A 459 39.63 33.70 8.53
CA GLY A 459 39.98 33.33 7.17
C GLY A 459 41.31 32.63 7.08
N TYR A 460 42.08 32.84 6.02
CA TYR A 460 43.47 32.39 5.88
C TYR A 460 44.41 33.32 6.67
N TYR A 461 45.35 32.73 7.42
CA TYR A 461 46.30 33.47 8.21
C TYR A 461 47.64 32.73 8.33
N PHE A 462 48.70 33.47 8.47
CA PHE A 462 50.01 32.97 8.87
C PHE A 462 50.03 32.72 10.38
N HIS A 463 50.41 31.53 10.76
CA HIS A 463 50.53 31.14 12.15
C HIS A 463 51.99 31.36 12.60
N VAL A 464 52.24 32.27 13.55
CA VAL A 464 53.57 32.59 14.08
C VAL A 464 53.58 32.37 15.59
N THR A 465 54.54 31.59 16.07
CA THR A 465 54.73 31.37 17.52
C THR A 465 55.36 32.59 18.19
N ASN A 466 55.10 32.83 19.48
CA ASN A 466 55.60 34.00 20.22
C ASN A 466 57.12 34.11 20.21
N SER A 467 57.87 33.02 20.08
CA SER A 467 59.33 32.98 19.99
C SER A 467 59.87 33.57 18.67
N GLN A 468 59.07 33.70 17.66
CA GLN A 468 59.44 34.15 16.29
C GLN A 468 58.82 35.48 15.92
N LEU A 469 58.17 36.17 16.81
CA LEU A 469 57.51 37.46 16.54
C LEU A 469 58.50 38.56 16.11
N SER A 470 59.76 38.52 16.55
CA SER A 470 60.78 39.44 16.14
C SER A 470 61.23 39.35 14.68
N HIS A 471 60.85 38.27 14.00
CA HIS A 471 61.18 38.00 12.59
C HIS A 471 60.00 38.30 11.65
N VAL A 472 58.82 38.72 12.21
CA VAL A 472 57.65 39.06 11.40
C VAL A 472 57.92 40.29 10.55
N PRO A 473 57.75 40.20 9.19
CA PRO A 473 57.96 41.31 8.28
C PRO A 473 56.98 42.47 8.53
N ALA A 474 57.43 43.73 8.23
CA ALA A 474 56.62 44.93 8.45
C ALA A 474 55.28 44.96 7.66
N HIS A 475 55.18 44.24 6.54
CA HIS A 475 53.98 44.17 5.70
C HIS A 475 52.92 43.18 6.21
N PHE A 476 53.23 42.44 7.30
CA PHE A 476 52.26 41.59 7.96
C PHE A 476 51.37 42.42 8.90
N PHE A 477 50.08 42.30 8.77
CA PHE A 477 49.11 42.88 9.70
C PHE A 477 48.55 41.81 10.64
N ARG A 478 48.36 42.15 11.90
CA ARG A 478 47.86 41.22 12.93
C ARG A 478 46.39 41.02 12.81
N LYS A 479 45.93 39.76 12.67
CA LYS A 479 44.51 39.36 12.66
C LYS A 479 44.02 38.95 14.06
N ALA A 480 44.81 38.20 14.85
CA ALA A 480 44.42 37.73 16.18
C ALA A 480 45.65 37.39 17.04
N THR A 481 45.53 37.57 18.36
CA THR A 481 46.53 37.18 19.37
C THR A 481 46.01 36.02 20.20
N LEU A 482 46.78 34.94 20.30
CA LEU A 482 46.54 33.75 21.09
C LEU A 482 47.54 33.63 22.22
N LYS A 483 47.34 32.71 23.18
CA LYS A 483 48.23 32.54 24.34
C LYS A 483 49.70 32.24 23.97
N ASN A 484 49.95 31.44 22.96
CA ASN A 484 51.28 30.97 22.54
C ASN A 484 51.69 31.32 21.12
N SER A 485 50.87 32.05 20.37
CA SER A 485 51.07 32.39 18.96
C SER A 485 50.25 33.60 18.56
N GLU A 486 50.57 34.21 17.40
CA GLU A 486 49.79 35.26 16.80
C GLU A 486 49.43 34.87 15.34
N ARG A 487 48.32 35.43 14.87
CA ARG A 487 47.83 35.25 13.49
C ARG A 487 48.03 36.52 12.72
N PHE A 488 48.63 36.41 11.52
CA PHE A 488 48.91 37.52 10.65
C PHE A 488 48.29 37.33 9.27
N GLY A 489 48.03 38.40 8.59
CA GLY A 489 47.63 38.45 7.19
C GLY A 489 48.59 39.31 6.39
N THR A 490 48.57 39.15 5.07
CA THR A 490 49.20 40.09 4.12
C THR A 490 48.12 40.58 3.14
N GLU A 491 48.30 41.72 2.48
CA GLU A 491 47.38 42.24 1.47
C GLU A 491 47.22 41.25 0.30
N GLU A 492 48.31 40.57 -0.11
CA GLU A 492 48.29 39.57 -1.18
C GLU A 492 47.44 38.37 -0.79
N LEU A 493 47.59 37.84 0.45
CA LEU A 493 46.76 36.73 0.99
C LEU A 493 45.29 37.14 1.11
N ALA A 494 44.98 38.35 1.57
CA ALA A 494 43.63 38.86 1.70
C ALA A 494 42.94 39.02 0.34
N ARG A 495 43.68 39.47 -0.72
CA ARG A 495 43.15 39.58 -2.07
C ARG A 495 42.78 38.18 -2.61
N ILE A 496 43.70 37.20 -2.54
CA ILE A 496 43.45 35.84 -3.03
C ILE A 496 42.30 35.21 -2.26
N GLU A 497 42.20 35.41 -0.96
CA GLU A 497 41.10 34.97 -0.10
C GLU A 497 39.77 35.56 -0.61
N GLY A 498 39.72 36.86 -0.93
CA GLY A 498 38.58 37.57 -1.51
C GLY A 498 38.15 36.97 -2.86
N ASP A 499 39.08 36.78 -3.78
CA ASP A 499 38.84 36.19 -5.11
C ASP A 499 38.30 34.73 -4.98
N MET A 500 38.85 33.94 -4.04
CA MET A 500 38.38 32.58 -3.81
C MET A 500 36.99 32.55 -3.17
N LEU A 501 36.69 33.41 -2.21
CA LEU A 501 35.35 33.47 -1.58
C LEU A 501 34.30 33.91 -2.61
N GLU A 502 34.61 34.93 -3.43
CA GLU A 502 33.70 35.36 -4.49
C GLU A 502 33.49 34.27 -5.56
N ALA A 503 34.58 33.59 -5.96
CA ALA A 503 34.50 32.48 -6.92
C ALA A 503 33.68 31.31 -6.34
N ARG A 504 33.83 31.01 -5.05
CA ARG A 504 33.07 29.96 -4.38
C ARG A 504 31.57 30.25 -4.31
N GLU A 505 31.20 31.48 -3.94
CA GLU A 505 29.79 31.90 -3.88
C GLU A 505 29.16 31.93 -5.26
N LYS A 506 29.83 32.51 -6.27
CA LYS A 506 29.36 32.55 -7.65
C LYS A 506 29.26 31.13 -8.24
N SER A 507 30.24 30.27 -7.96
CA SER A 507 30.19 28.86 -8.39
C SER A 507 28.98 28.14 -7.83
N ALA A 508 28.72 28.24 -6.52
CA ALA A 508 27.58 27.57 -5.86
C ALA A 508 26.21 28.07 -6.41
N ASN A 509 26.06 29.36 -6.54
CA ASN A 509 24.85 29.98 -7.11
C ASN A 509 24.62 29.60 -8.58
N LEU A 510 25.70 29.55 -9.39
CA LEU A 510 25.61 29.13 -10.78
C LEU A 510 25.28 27.64 -10.91
N GLU A 511 25.90 26.77 -10.08
CA GLU A 511 25.57 25.34 -10.04
C GLU A 511 24.11 25.10 -9.68
N TYR A 512 23.60 25.79 -8.67
CA TYR A 512 22.19 25.74 -8.30
C TYR A 512 21.29 26.15 -9.46
N THR A 513 21.59 27.27 -10.12
CA THR A 513 20.80 27.78 -11.27
C THR A 513 20.81 26.80 -12.44
N ILE A 514 21.98 26.22 -12.79
CA ILE A 514 22.09 25.19 -13.83
C ILE A 514 21.28 23.96 -13.46
N PHE A 515 21.39 23.47 -12.22
CA PHE A 515 20.65 22.31 -11.75
C PHE A 515 19.14 22.53 -11.86
N MET A 516 18.64 23.71 -11.47
CA MET A 516 17.21 24.03 -11.57
C MET A 516 16.72 24.01 -13.03
N ARG A 517 17.53 24.50 -13.98
CA ARG A 517 17.20 24.42 -15.42
C ARG A 517 17.19 22.99 -15.93
N ILE A 518 18.15 22.15 -15.51
CA ILE A 518 18.17 20.74 -15.87
C ILE A 518 16.91 20.04 -15.34
N ARG A 519 16.53 20.30 -14.09
CA ARG A 519 15.30 19.75 -13.48
C ARG A 519 14.05 20.14 -14.26
N GLU A 520 13.93 21.39 -14.66
CA GLU A 520 12.81 21.87 -15.48
C GLU A 520 12.79 21.18 -16.86
N GLU A 521 13.94 20.99 -17.48
CA GLU A 521 14.05 20.29 -18.77
C GLU A 521 13.64 18.82 -18.63
N VAL A 522 14.11 18.11 -17.60
CA VAL A 522 13.69 16.73 -17.27
C VAL A 522 12.18 16.65 -17.07
N GLY A 523 11.57 17.66 -16.48
CA GLY A 523 10.11 17.76 -16.26
C GLY A 523 9.29 17.61 -17.56
N LYS A 524 9.82 18.01 -18.71
CA LYS A 524 9.12 17.88 -20.00
C LYS A 524 9.00 16.42 -20.48
N TYR A 525 9.77 15.51 -19.91
CA TYR A 525 9.80 14.09 -20.28
C TYR A 525 8.96 13.20 -19.36
N ILE A 526 8.27 13.75 -18.35
CA ILE A 526 7.57 12.98 -17.31
C ILE A 526 6.61 11.96 -17.91
N GLN A 527 5.76 12.34 -18.87
CA GLN A 527 4.79 11.42 -19.49
C GLN A 527 5.48 10.26 -20.23
N ARG A 528 6.57 10.55 -20.97
CA ARG A 528 7.36 9.51 -21.66
C ARG A 528 8.05 8.58 -20.65
N LEU A 529 8.57 9.12 -19.55
CA LEU A 529 9.15 8.34 -18.45
C LEU A 529 8.13 7.40 -17.80
N GLN A 530 6.90 7.85 -17.60
CA GLN A 530 5.82 7.02 -17.06
C GLN A 530 5.44 5.88 -18.02
N GLN A 531 5.37 6.14 -19.32
CA GLN A 531 5.11 5.11 -20.32
C GLN A 531 6.25 4.08 -20.37
N LEU A 532 7.49 4.53 -20.31
CA LEU A 532 8.66 3.66 -20.21
C LEU A 532 8.64 2.80 -18.93
N ALA A 533 8.31 3.41 -17.78
CA ALA A 533 8.18 2.71 -16.50
C ALA A 533 7.16 1.57 -16.56
N GLN A 534 5.98 1.83 -17.16
CA GLN A 534 4.95 0.84 -17.38
C GLN A 534 5.40 -0.31 -18.28
N ALA A 535 6.14 0.01 -19.37
CA ALA A 535 6.68 -0.98 -20.28
C ALA A 535 7.71 -1.88 -19.59
N ILE A 536 8.66 -1.29 -18.86
CA ILE A 536 9.68 -2.03 -18.09
C ILE A 536 9.03 -2.89 -17.00
N ALA A 537 8.05 -2.33 -16.24
CA ALA A 537 7.33 -3.10 -15.24
C ALA A 537 6.62 -4.32 -15.84
N THR A 538 6.03 -4.18 -17.03
CA THR A 538 5.36 -5.28 -17.74
C THR A 538 6.37 -6.36 -18.16
N VAL A 539 7.50 -5.97 -18.71
CA VAL A 539 8.60 -6.89 -19.07
C VAL A 539 9.08 -7.63 -17.81
N ASP A 540 9.29 -6.91 -16.70
CA ASP A 540 9.79 -7.48 -15.44
C ASP A 540 8.80 -8.47 -14.81
N VAL A 541 7.49 -8.17 -14.83
CA VAL A 541 6.46 -9.11 -14.34
C VAL A 541 6.42 -10.38 -15.21
N LEU A 542 6.42 -10.24 -16.53
CA LEU A 542 6.31 -11.39 -17.43
C LEU A 542 7.56 -12.29 -17.35
N GLN A 543 8.77 -11.71 -17.25
CA GLN A 543 9.98 -12.50 -17.00
C GLN A 543 9.95 -13.19 -15.62
N SER A 544 9.43 -12.53 -14.59
CA SER A 544 9.24 -13.11 -13.25
C SER A 544 8.30 -14.32 -13.31
N LEU A 545 7.13 -14.18 -13.94
CA LEU A 545 6.18 -15.27 -14.10
C LEU A 545 6.77 -16.46 -14.91
N ALA A 546 7.55 -16.18 -15.96
CA ALA A 546 8.25 -17.20 -16.72
C ALA A 546 9.31 -17.93 -15.87
N SER A 547 10.08 -17.19 -15.07
CA SER A 547 11.11 -17.76 -14.19
C SER A 547 10.51 -18.65 -13.10
N VAL A 548 9.37 -18.23 -12.52
CA VAL A 548 8.64 -19.03 -11.54
C VAL A 548 7.99 -20.24 -12.21
N ALA A 549 7.42 -20.08 -13.40
CA ALA A 549 6.81 -21.20 -14.14
C ALA A 549 7.82 -22.31 -14.41
N GLU A 550 9.02 -21.99 -14.82
CA GLU A 550 10.10 -22.97 -15.05
C GLU A 550 10.58 -23.58 -13.73
N SER A 551 10.95 -22.77 -12.75
CA SER A 551 11.54 -23.26 -11.49
C SER A 551 10.58 -24.08 -10.65
N GLN A 552 9.28 -23.81 -10.72
CA GLN A 552 8.21 -24.47 -9.97
C GLN A 552 7.41 -25.47 -10.80
N GLN A 553 7.84 -25.74 -12.04
CA GLN A 553 7.17 -26.68 -12.96
C GLN A 553 5.66 -26.40 -13.10
N LEU A 554 5.32 -25.15 -13.42
CA LEU A 554 3.97 -24.75 -13.72
C LEU A 554 3.64 -25.06 -15.17
N ASN A 555 2.36 -25.33 -15.47
CA ASN A 555 1.90 -25.63 -16.82
C ASN A 555 0.89 -24.60 -17.30
N ARG A 556 0.84 -24.37 -18.61
CA ARG A 556 -0.11 -23.45 -19.24
C ARG A 556 -1.54 -23.97 -19.07
N PRO A 557 -2.47 -23.21 -18.45
CA PRO A 557 -3.88 -23.58 -18.39
C PRO A 557 -4.57 -23.33 -19.73
N LEU A 558 -5.60 -24.15 -20.04
CA LEU A 558 -6.48 -24.00 -21.19
C LEU A 558 -7.81 -23.40 -20.72
N PHE A 559 -8.37 -22.50 -21.51
CA PHE A 559 -9.68 -21.89 -21.22
C PHE A 559 -10.71 -22.37 -22.24
N HIS A 560 -11.92 -22.71 -21.72
CA HIS A 560 -13.08 -23.14 -22.47
C HIS A 560 -14.28 -22.24 -22.21
N GLU A 561 -15.20 -22.18 -23.16
CA GLU A 561 -16.49 -21.49 -23.00
C GLU A 561 -17.44 -22.30 -22.10
N GLU A 562 -17.27 -23.64 -22.08
CA GLU A 562 -18.04 -24.54 -21.23
C GLU A 562 -17.68 -24.32 -19.75
N ARG A 563 -18.66 -24.46 -18.86
CA ARG A 563 -18.50 -24.33 -17.42
C ARG A 563 -17.84 -25.57 -16.79
N ARG A 564 -16.70 -26.01 -17.35
CA ARG A 564 -15.98 -27.19 -16.95
C ARG A 564 -14.67 -26.82 -16.23
N ILE A 565 -14.43 -27.44 -15.10
CA ILE A 565 -13.17 -27.45 -14.38
C ILE A 565 -12.58 -28.85 -14.51
N ALA A 566 -11.37 -28.98 -15.06
CA ALA A 566 -10.62 -30.24 -15.08
C ALA A 566 -9.16 -29.94 -14.73
N ILE A 567 -8.77 -30.27 -13.51
CA ILE A 567 -7.42 -30.05 -12.99
C ILE A 567 -6.83 -31.40 -12.59
N ASP A 568 -5.74 -31.78 -13.24
CA ASP A 568 -5.00 -32.97 -12.91
C ASP A 568 -3.83 -32.65 -12.01
N LYS A 569 -3.74 -33.36 -10.85
CA LYS A 569 -2.63 -33.23 -9.88
C LYS A 569 -2.34 -31.78 -9.53
N GLY A 570 -3.38 -31.02 -9.22
CA GLY A 570 -3.26 -29.66 -8.75
C GLY A 570 -2.52 -29.59 -7.41
N ARG A 571 -1.77 -28.51 -7.22
CA ARG A 571 -0.94 -28.26 -6.04
C ARG A 571 -1.27 -26.87 -5.48
N HIS A 572 -1.19 -26.69 -4.16
CA HIS A 572 -1.27 -25.38 -3.55
C HIS A 572 0.13 -24.75 -3.50
N PRO A 573 0.44 -23.74 -4.33
CA PRO A 573 1.82 -23.32 -4.59
C PRO A 573 2.55 -22.85 -3.32
N VAL A 574 1.89 -22.07 -2.48
CA VAL A 574 2.49 -21.53 -1.25
C VAL A 574 2.73 -22.63 -0.22
N VAL A 575 1.76 -23.52 -0.03
CA VAL A 575 1.89 -24.62 0.93
C VAL A 575 2.98 -25.59 0.49
N GLU A 576 3.01 -25.93 -0.80
CA GLU A 576 4.05 -26.79 -1.38
C GLU A 576 5.45 -26.18 -1.21
N LYS A 577 5.63 -24.88 -1.47
CA LYS A 577 6.92 -24.18 -1.31
C LYS A 577 7.39 -24.17 0.16
N VAL A 578 6.47 -24.07 1.12
CA VAL A 578 6.78 -24.08 2.55
C VAL A 578 7.07 -25.49 3.08
N MET A 579 6.30 -26.51 2.66
CA MET A 579 6.46 -27.90 3.13
C MET A 579 7.58 -28.66 2.38
N GLY A 580 7.90 -28.23 1.18
CA GLY A 580 8.75 -28.96 0.24
C GLY A 580 7.95 -29.91 -0.67
N ALA A 581 8.30 -29.95 -1.94
CA ALA A 581 7.56 -30.66 -3.00
C ALA A 581 7.38 -32.17 -2.72
N GLN A 582 8.32 -32.82 -2.01
CA GLN A 582 8.23 -34.23 -1.67
C GLN A 582 7.17 -34.56 -0.60
N SER A 583 6.78 -33.57 0.20
CA SER A 583 5.81 -33.74 1.31
C SER A 583 4.39 -33.34 0.92
N TYR A 584 4.21 -32.67 -0.22
CA TYR A 584 2.90 -32.22 -0.68
C TYR A 584 2.19 -33.30 -1.51
N ILE A 585 0.91 -33.56 -1.22
CA ILE A 585 0.09 -34.53 -1.97
C ILE A 585 -0.80 -33.77 -2.97
N PRO A 586 -0.55 -33.93 -4.30
CA PRO A 586 -1.35 -33.27 -5.33
C PRO A 586 -2.78 -33.84 -5.40
N ASN A 587 -3.77 -32.99 -5.65
CA ASN A 587 -5.17 -33.38 -5.81
C ASN A 587 -5.76 -32.93 -7.14
N SER A 588 -6.52 -33.81 -7.78
CA SER A 588 -7.27 -33.51 -9.01
C SER A 588 -8.66 -32.98 -8.66
N ILE A 589 -9.20 -32.11 -9.52
CA ILE A 589 -10.54 -31.53 -9.37
C ILE A 589 -11.26 -31.70 -10.71
N PHE A 590 -12.43 -32.28 -10.71
CA PHE A 590 -13.26 -32.42 -11.90
C PHE A 590 -14.69 -31.98 -11.60
N MET A 591 -15.20 -30.98 -12.33
CA MET A 591 -16.57 -30.48 -12.26
C MET A 591 -17.00 -30.09 -13.68
N ASP A 592 -17.97 -30.79 -14.22
CA ASP A 592 -18.57 -30.50 -15.52
C ASP A 592 -19.94 -29.82 -15.36
N GLU A 593 -20.75 -29.77 -16.40
CA GLU A 593 -22.08 -29.18 -16.37
C GLU A 593 -23.08 -29.96 -15.49
N GLU A 594 -22.81 -31.23 -15.24
CA GLU A 594 -23.63 -32.09 -14.36
C GLU A 594 -23.16 -32.02 -12.89
N ARG A 595 -22.08 -31.32 -12.58
CA ARG A 595 -21.49 -31.21 -11.24
C ARG A 595 -21.17 -29.78 -10.89
N ASP A 596 -22.12 -29.09 -10.27
CA ASP A 596 -21.92 -27.71 -9.83
C ASP A 596 -21.41 -27.64 -8.39
N ILE A 597 -21.72 -28.64 -7.55
CA ILE A 597 -21.37 -28.63 -6.13
C ILE A 597 -20.57 -29.88 -5.75
N GLN A 598 -19.40 -29.68 -5.15
CA GLN A 598 -18.69 -30.77 -4.44
C GLN A 598 -18.85 -30.59 -2.92
N LEU A 599 -19.53 -31.53 -2.27
CA LEU A 599 -19.66 -31.60 -0.82
C LEU A 599 -18.49 -32.40 -0.25
N ILE A 600 -17.62 -31.71 0.50
CA ILE A 600 -16.35 -32.26 0.98
C ILE A 600 -16.47 -32.66 2.44
N THR A 601 -16.33 -33.95 2.73
CA THR A 601 -16.34 -34.47 4.09
C THR A 601 -14.97 -34.98 4.55
N GLY A 602 -14.75 -35.00 5.84
CA GLY A 602 -13.48 -35.45 6.45
C GLY A 602 -13.13 -34.68 7.72
N PRO A 603 -12.19 -35.18 8.52
CA PRO A 603 -11.81 -34.58 9.80
C PRO A 603 -11.07 -33.25 9.62
N ASN A 604 -10.95 -32.48 10.72
CA ASN A 604 -10.09 -31.31 10.75
C ASN A 604 -8.62 -31.69 10.55
N MET A 605 -7.81 -30.82 10.02
CA MET A 605 -6.39 -31.03 9.67
C MET A 605 -6.15 -32.05 8.53
N SER A 606 -7.17 -32.58 7.90
CA SER A 606 -7.04 -33.54 6.79
C SER A 606 -6.70 -32.89 5.44
N GLY A 607 -6.79 -31.55 5.32
CA GLY A 607 -6.44 -30.81 4.12
C GLY A 607 -7.60 -30.28 3.29
N LYS A 608 -8.88 -30.34 3.77
CA LYS A 608 -10.08 -29.82 3.10
C LYS A 608 -9.89 -28.34 2.66
N SER A 609 -9.58 -27.47 3.60
CA SER A 609 -9.40 -26.04 3.35
C SER A 609 -8.24 -25.75 2.37
N THR A 610 -7.15 -26.55 2.42
CA THR A 610 -6.03 -26.44 1.46
C THR A 610 -6.45 -26.83 0.05
N TYR A 611 -7.28 -27.87 -0.10
CA TYR A 611 -7.85 -28.29 -1.38
C TYR A 611 -8.75 -27.21 -1.99
N MET A 612 -9.59 -26.58 -1.17
CA MET A 612 -10.46 -25.48 -1.64
C MET A 612 -9.65 -24.28 -2.06
N ARG A 613 -8.70 -23.84 -1.24
CA ARG A 613 -7.79 -22.73 -1.57
C ARG A 613 -6.94 -23.03 -2.81
N GLN A 614 -6.51 -24.27 -3.03
CA GLN A 614 -5.79 -24.71 -4.23
C GLN A 614 -6.58 -24.35 -5.49
N LEU A 615 -7.89 -24.62 -5.54
CA LEU A 615 -8.72 -24.29 -6.70
C LEU A 615 -8.76 -22.78 -6.94
N ALA A 616 -9.08 -22.00 -5.90
CA ALA A 616 -9.13 -20.53 -6.03
C ALA A 616 -7.81 -19.94 -6.51
N ILE A 617 -6.68 -20.40 -5.98
CA ILE A 617 -5.35 -19.90 -6.37
C ILE A 617 -5.02 -20.30 -7.80
N ILE A 618 -5.37 -21.51 -8.24
CA ILE A 618 -5.19 -21.95 -9.64
C ILE A 618 -6.02 -21.05 -10.57
N VAL A 619 -7.26 -20.73 -10.24
CA VAL A 619 -8.12 -19.82 -11.02
C VAL A 619 -7.47 -18.42 -11.08
N ILE A 620 -7.04 -17.87 -9.96
CA ILE A 620 -6.39 -16.55 -9.90
C ILE A 620 -5.12 -16.54 -10.77
N LEU A 621 -4.26 -17.55 -10.63
CA LEU A 621 -3.04 -17.68 -11.45
C LEU A 621 -3.37 -17.74 -12.94
N ALA A 622 -4.37 -18.52 -13.32
CA ALA A 622 -4.79 -18.63 -14.71
C ALA A 622 -5.29 -17.28 -15.26
N GLN A 623 -6.11 -16.56 -14.48
CA GLN A 623 -6.72 -15.28 -14.91
C GLN A 623 -5.79 -14.07 -14.79
N ILE A 624 -4.66 -14.14 -14.05
CA ILE A 624 -3.60 -13.12 -14.20
C ILE A 624 -2.75 -13.32 -15.46
N GLY A 625 -2.97 -14.43 -16.20
CA GLY A 625 -2.21 -14.81 -17.37
C GLY A 625 -0.95 -15.64 -17.05
N SER A 626 -0.80 -16.15 -15.80
CA SER A 626 0.30 -17.02 -15.39
C SER A 626 0.05 -18.49 -15.77
N TYR A 627 1.09 -19.28 -15.64
CA TYR A 627 0.99 -20.73 -15.63
C TYR A 627 0.57 -21.22 -14.23
N VAL A 628 0.05 -22.44 -14.12
CA VAL A 628 -0.59 -22.96 -12.91
C VAL A 628 0.11 -24.21 -12.37
N PRO A 629 0.11 -24.44 -11.06
CA PRO A 629 0.70 -25.59 -10.39
C PRO A 629 -0.21 -26.84 -10.53
N ALA A 630 -0.31 -27.36 -11.74
CA ALA A 630 -1.05 -28.58 -12.07
C ALA A 630 -0.38 -29.31 -13.21
N GLN A 631 -0.59 -30.63 -13.37
CA GLN A 631 -0.10 -31.36 -14.53
C GLN A 631 -0.85 -30.94 -15.80
N ARG A 632 -2.17 -30.71 -15.69
CA ARG A 632 -3.07 -30.15 -16.71
C ARG A 632 -4.15 -29.38 -16.02
N ALA A 633 -4.56 -28.26 -16.58
CA ALA A 633 -5.69 -27.47 -16.12
C ALA A 633 -6.53 -26.98 -17.29
N GLU A 634 -7.82 -27.23 -17.23
CA GLU A 634 -8.84 -26.71 -18.12
C GLU A 634 -9.87 -25.96 -17.26
N LEU A 635 -10.13 -24.70 -17.57
CA LEU A 635 -10.91 -23.80 -16.73
C LEU A 635 -11.87 -22.96 -17.58
N PRO A 636 -13.06 -22.62 -17.06
CA PRO A 636 -13.84 -21.51 -17.60
C PRO A 636 -13.23 -20.16 -17.12
N ILE A 637 -13.71 -19.05 -17.68
CA ILE A 637 -13.47 -17.73 -17.11
C ILE A 637 -14.48 -17.52 -15.97
N PHE A 638 -13.97 -17.21 -14.79
CA PHE A 638 -14.77 -16.83 -13.62
C PHE A 638 -14.93 -15.31 -13.54
N ASP A 639 -16.12 -14.87 -13.15
CA ASP A 639 -16.44 -13.46 -12.90
C ASP A 639 -16.18 -13.07 -11.44
N ALA A 640 -16.36 -13.99 -10.49
CA ALA A 640 -16.14 -13.74 -9.08
C ALA A 640 -15.67 -14.99 -8.32
N ILE A 641 -14.93 -14.78 -7.21
CA ILE A 641 -14.63 -15.80 -6.20
C ILE A 641 -15.13 -15.30 -4.86
N TYR A 642 -15.96 -16.09 -4.21
CA TYR A 642 -16.45 -15.86 -2.85
C TYR A 642 -15.93 -16.96 -1.94
N THR A 643 -15.34 -16.56 -0.82
CA THR A 643 -14.80 -17.52 0.14
C THR A 643 -15.31 -17.25 1.55
N ARG A 644 -15.60 -18.34 2.27
CA ARG A 644 -15.73 -18.37 3.71
C ARG A 644 -14.86 -19.52 4.22
N ILE A 645 -13.57 -19.24 4.44
CA ILE A 645 -12.56 -20.23 4.84
C ILE A 645 -11.84 -19.73 6.09
N GLY A 646 -12.04 -20.40 7.24
CA GLY A 646 -11.44 -20.06 8.53
C GLY A 646 -12.19 -18.94 9.25
N ALA A 647 -12.27 -19.01 10.57
CA ALA A 647 -12.79 -17.95 11.41
C ALA A 647 -11.63 -17.00 11.79
N ALA A 648 -11.70 -15.75 11.39
CA ALA A 648 -11.01 -14.69 12.11
C ALA A 648 -12.00 -14.18 13.16
N ASP A 649 -11.67 -14.35 14.45
CA ASP A 649 -12.42 -13.70 15.54
C ASP A 649 -12.16 -12.20 15.42
N ASP A 650 -13.11 -11.45 14.90
CA ASP A 650 -13.07 -10.00 14.92
C ASP A 650 -13.57 -9.49 16.29
N LEU A 651 -12.65 -9.57 17.27
CA LEU A 651 -12.89 -9.07 18.62
C LEU A 651 -13.09 -7.55 18.66
N VAL A 652 -12.68 -6.83 17.62
CA VAL A 652 -12.72 -5.35 17.58
C VAL A 652 -14.11 -4.84 17.19
N SER A 653 -14.82 -5.52 16.29
CA SER A 653 -16.16 -5.11 15.85
C SER A 653 -17.29 -5.45 16.85
N GLY A 654 -17.00 -6.30 17.85
CA GLY A 654 -17.99 -6.76 18.83
C GLY A 654 -19.13 -7.60 18.24
N GLN A 655 -19.03 -8.01 16.97
CA GLN A 655 -20.00 -8.87 16.31
C GLN A 655 -19.73 -10.34 16.64
N SER A 656 -20.81 -11.14 16.80
CA SER A 656 -20.69 -12.58 16.92
C SER A 656 -20.05 -13.16 15.66
N THR A 657 -19.11 -14.12 15.82
CA THR A 657 -18.49 -14.87 14.72
C THR A 657 -19.53 -15.48 13.78
N PHE A 658 -20.66 -15.93 14.32
CA PHE A 658 -21.80 -16.47 13.54
C PHE A 658 -22.48 -15.39 12.69
N MET A 659 -22.63 -14.15 13.19
CA MET A 659 -23.22 -13.06 12.42
C MET A 659 -22.33 -12.66 11.24
N VAL A 660 -21.01 -12.57 11.44
CA VAL A 660 -20.04 -12.30 10.35
C VAL A 660 -20.11 -13.42 9.31
N GLU A 661 -20.14 -14.68 9.75
CA GLU A 661 -20.29 -15.85 8.88
C GLU A 661 -21.56 -15.77 8.00
N MET A 662 -22.70 -15.41 8.59
CA MET A 662 -23.94 -15.27 7.86
C MET A 662 -23.95 -14.06 6.90
N MET A 663 -23.28 -12.97 7.24
CA MET A 663 -23.12 -11.81 6.36
C MET A 663 -22.26 -12.14 5.12
N GLU A 664 -21.15 -12.84 5.30
CA GLU A 664 -20.29 -13.29 4.20
C GLU A 664 -21.01 -14.28 3.28
N ALA A 665 -21.73 -15.27 3.86
CA ALA A 665 -22.54 -16.21 3.10
C ALA A 665 -23.69 -15.50 2.34
N ASN A 666 -24.37 -14.55 2.98
CA ASN A 666 -25.40 -13.76 2.33
C ASN A 666 -24.86 -12.92 1.16
N HIS A 667 -23.67 -12.33 1.32
CA HIS A 667 -23.02 -11.57 0.25
C HIS A 667 -22.73 -12.48 -0.95
N ALA A 668 -22.13 -13.65 -0.73
CA ALA A 668 -21.86 -14.64 -1.76
C ALA A 668 -23.16 -15.09 -2.47
N ILE A 669 -24.19 -15.50 -1.71
CA ILE A 669 -25.44 -16.02 -2.26
C ILE A 669 -26.18 -14.97 -3.11
N ARG A 670 -26.16 -13.70 -2.71
CA ARG A 670 -26.86 -12.61 -3.44
C ARG A 670 -26.15 -12.14 -4.69
N LYS A 671 -24.81 -12.20 -4.71
CA LYS A 671 -23.99 -11.63 -5.79
C LYS A 671 -23.48 -12.67 -6.77
N ALA A 672 -23.39 -13.93 -6.36
CA ALA A 672 -22.87 -14.98 -7.23
C ALA A 672 -23.76 -15.22 -8.46
N THR A 673 -23.08 -15.43 -9.58
CA THR A 673 -23.66 -15.79 -10.89
C THR A 673 -23.32 -17.26 -11.19
N PRO A 674 -23.85 -17.84 -12.26
CA PRO A 674 -23.43 -19.17 -12.72
C PRO A 674 -21.95 -19.26 -13.08
N GLN A 675 -21.29 -18.14 -13.38
CA GLN A 675 -19.84 -18.02 -13.65
C GLN A 675 -18.98 -17.81 -12.41
N SER A 676 -19.59 -17.74 -11.22
CA SER A 676 -18.84 -17.53 -9.97
C SER A 676 -18.32 -18.82 -9.37
N LEU A 677 -17.28 -18.72 -8.56
CA LEU A 677 -16.72 -19.78 -7.72
C LEU A 677 -17.02 -19.50 -6.25
N ILE A 678 -17.66 -20.43 -5.56
CA ILE A 678 -17.99 -20.33 -4.13
C ILE A 678 -17.21 -21.38 -3.33
N LEU A 679 -16.56 -20.96 -2.23
CA LEU A 679 -15.81 -21.82 -1.34
C LEU A 679 -16.28 -21.62 0.10
N PHE A 680 -17.09 -22.55 0.61
CA PHE A 680 -17.62 -22.52 1.98
C PHE A 680 -17.00 -23.61 2.84
N ASP A 681 -16.32 -23.21 3.91
CA ASP A 681 -15.67 -24.13 4.85
C ASP A 681 -16.35 -24.07 6.22
N GLU A 682 -16.94 -25.18 6.63
CA GLU A 682 -17.58 -25.40 7.92
C GLU A 682 -18.69 -24.39 8.27
N LEU A 683 -19.51 -24.02 7.30
CA LEU A 683 -20.61 -23.07 7.48
C LEU A 683 -21.68 -23.62 8.45
N GLY A 684 -22.18 -22.79 9.38
CA GLY A 684 -23.20 -23.16 10.38
C GLY A 684 -22.63 -23.67 11.71
N ARG A 685 -21.29 -23.58 11.91
CA ARG A 685 -20.64 -24.11 13.12
C ARG A 685 -20.82 -23.22 14.37
N GLY A 686 -21.12 -21.95 14.16
CA GLY A 686 -21.25 -20.94 15.24
C GLY A 686 -22.57 -20.94 16.01
N THR A 687 -23.48 -21.93 15.78
CA THR A 687 -24.81 -22.03 16.42
C THR A 687 -25.11 -23.44 16.87
N ALA A 688 -26.36 -23.71 17.31
CA ALA A 688 -26.78 -25.05 17.67
C ALA A 688 -26.70 -26.01 16.47
N THR A 689 -26.32 -27.28 16.70
CA THR A 689 -25.98 -28.24 15.64
C THR A 689 -27.10 -28.38 14.58
N TYR A 690 -28.36 -28.51 15.03
CA TYR A 690 -29.50 -28.67 14.10
C TYR A 690 -29.80 -27.38 13.32
N ASP A 691 -29.68 -26.21 13.93
CA ASP A 691 -29.86 -24.91 13.25
C ASP A 691 -28.77 -24.70 12.19
N GLY A 692 -27.51 -24.99 12.54
CA GLY A 692 -26.39 -24.90 11.60
C GLY A 692 -26.51 -25.86 10.43
N MET A 693 -26.92 -27.09 10.68
CA MET A 693 -27.19 -28.10 9.64
C MET A 693 -28.34 -27.70 8.73
N ALA A 694 -29.47 -27.21 9.28
CA ALA A 694 -30.60 -26.74 8.50
C ALA A 694 -30.24 -25.54 7.60
N LEU A 695 -29.46 -24.58 8.10
CA LEU A 695 -28.94 -23.46 7.33
C LEU A 695 -28.02 -23.93 6.21
N ALA A 696 -27.05 -24.80 6.52
CA ALA A 696 -26.11 -25.33 5.54
C ALA A 696 -26.83 -26.08 4.41
N GLN A 697 -27.82 -26.94 4.74
CA GLN A 697 -28.66 -27.63 3.77
C GLN A 697 -29.41 -26.64 2.87
N SER A 698 -30.10 -25.67 3.45
CA SER A 698 -30.89 -24.67 2.71
C SER A 698 -30.00 -23.82 1.78
N ILE A 699 -28.77 -23.51 2.19
CA ILE A 699 -27.82 -22.78 1.36
C ILE A 699 -27.35 -23.63 0.18
N ILE A 700 -27.04 -24.91 0.38
CA ILE A 700 -26.66 -25.84 -0.69
C ILE A 700 -27.81 -25.98 -1.69
N GLU A 701 -29.05 -26.19 -1.22
CA GLU A 701 -30.23 -26.27 -2.08
C GLU A 701 -30.45 -24.98 -2.87
N TYR A 702 -30.29 -23.80 -2.24
CA TYR A 702 -30.43 -22.51 -2.91
C TYR A 702 -29.37 -22.32 -3.99
N ILE A 703 -28.10 -22.65 -3.73
CA ILE A 703 -27.03 -22.56 -4.71
C ILE A 703 -27.32 -23.51 -5.89
N HIS A 704 -27.72 -24.74 -5.61
CA HIS A 704 -28.06 -25.72 -6.62
C HIS A 704 -29.22 -25.26 -7.53
N ASP A 705 -30.32 -24.78 -6.94
CA ASP A 705 -31.57 -24.52 -7.68
C ASP A 705 -31.62 -23.11 -8.29
N ARG A 706 -30.95 -22.12 -7.70
CA ARG A 706 -31.06 -20.72 -8.08
C ARG A 706 -29.78 -20.13 -8.69
N THR A 707 -28.65 -20.34 -8.06
CA THR A 707 -27.39 -19.71 -8.47
C THR A 707 -26.68 -20.53 -9.54
N GLY A 708 -26.55 -21.84 -9.35
CA GLY A 708 -25.82 -22.73 -10.24
C GLY A 708 -24.31 -22.43 -10.33
N ALA A 709 -23.72 -21.73 -9.37
CA ALA A 709 -22.29 -21.44 -9.30
C ALA A 709 -21.48 -22.70 -8.98
N LYS A 710 -20.23 -22.78 -9.48
CA LYS A 710 -19.30 -23.82 -9.07
C LYS A 710 -18.94 -23.67 -7.60
N THR A 711 -19.22 -24.68 -6.78
CA THR A 711 -19.14 -24.58 -5.34
C THR A 711 -18.38 -25.74 -4.74
N LEU A 712 -17.38 -25.45 -3.89
CA LEU A 712 -16.79 -26.40 -2.96
C LEU A 712 -17.32 -26.11 -1.55
N PHE A 713 -18.02 -27.07 -0.98
CA PHE A 713 -18.66 -26.95 0.33
C PHE A 713 -18.07 -27.97 1.30
N ALA A 714 -17.20 -27.56 2.21
CA ALA A 714 -16.65 -28.46 3.23
C ALA A 714 -17.53 -28.43 4.49
N THR A 715 -17.84 -29.59 5.03
CA THR A 715 -18.71 -29.72 6.22
C THR A 715 -18.30 -30.87 7.11
N HIS A 716 -18.74 -30.77 8.38
CA HIS A 716 -18.69 -31.85 9.37
C HIS A 716 -20.05 -32.56 9.56
N TYR A 717 -21.08 -32.02 8.90
CA TYR A 717 -22.42 -32.64 8.95
C TYR A 717 -22.48 -33.76 7.94
N HIS A 718 -22.27 -35.00 8.41
CA HIS A 718 -22.31 -36.20 7.56
C HIS A 718 -23.72 -36.45 6.99
N GLU A 719 -24.75 -35.98 7.65
CA GLU A 719 -26.15 -36.09 7.23
C GLU A 719 -26.41 -35.40 5.88
N LEU A 720 -25.66 -34.32 5.60
CA LEU A 720 -25.76 -33.59 4.32
C LEU A 720 -25.29 -34.40 3.11
N THR A 721 -24.56 -35.49 3.32
CA THR A 721 -24.12 -36.34 2.18
C THR A 721 -25.29 -37.02 1.48
N ALA A 722 -26.44 -37.21 2.16
CA ALA A 722 -27.66 -37.72 1.56
C ALA A 722 -28.25 -36.77 0.49
N LEU A 723 -27.89 -35.50 0.46
CA LEU A 723 -28.34 -34.55 -0.56
C LEU A 723 -27.95 -34.94 -1.98
N SER A 724 -26.91 -35.75 -2.15
CA SER A 724 -26.53 -36.25 -3.48
C SER A 724 -27.57 -37.17 -4.11
N GLU A 725 -28.51 -37.73 -3.32
CA GLU A 725 -29.63 -38.54 -3.81
C GLU A 725 -30.74 -37.64 -4.40
N THR A 726 -30.86 -36.41 -3.92
CA THR A 726 -31.96 -35.48 -4.33
C THR A 726 -31.46 -34.35 -5.24
N LEU A 727 -30.22 -33.91 -5.11
CA LEU A 727 -29.62 -32.82 -5.87
C LEU A 727 -28.69 -33.39 -6.94
N SER A 728 -29.18 -33.46 -8.17
CA SER A 728 -28.54 -34.15 -9.29
C SER A 728 -27.14 -33.57 -9.68
N ARG A 729 -26.87 -32.27 -9.38
CA ARG A 729 -25.60 -31.62 -9.68
C ARG A 729 -24.67 -31.52 -8.45
N LEU A 730 -24.96 -32.28 -7.39
CA LEU A 730 -24.13 -32.38 -6.20
C LEU A 730 -23.38 -33.73 -6.18
N GLU A 731 -22.06 -33.65 -6.00
CA GLU A 731 -21.17 -34.81 -5.83
C GLU A 731 -20.56 -34.79 -4.44
N ASN A 732 -20.60 -35.95 -3.76
CA ASN A 732 -19.86 -36.13 -2.52
C ASN A 732 -18.42 -36.50 -2.80
N VAL A 733 -17.48 -35.84 -2.08
CA VAL A 733 -16.07 -36.21 -2.05
C VAL A 733 -15.58 -36.24 -0.60
N HIS A 734 -14.56 -37.04 -0.32
CA HIS A 734 -14.01 -37.13 1.02
C HIS A 734 -12.47 -37.15 1.03
N VAL A 735 -11.87 -36.81 2.17
CA VAL A 735 -10.43 -36.97 2.36
C VAL A 735 -10.13 -38.42 2.72
N ALA A 736 -9.34 -39.08 1.87
CA ALA A 736 -8.96 -40.47 2.07
C ALA A 736 -8.16 -40.65 3.36
N THR A 737 -8.48 -41.76 4.08
CA THR A 737 -7.83 -42.14 5.33
C THR A 737 -7.38 -43.58 5.26
N LEU A 738 -6.24 -43.87 5.85
CA LEU A 738 -5.74 -45.24 5.99
C LEU A 738 -5.77 -45.65 7.47
N GLU A 739 -6.59 -46.64 7.80
CA GLU A 739 -6.60 -47.23 9.14
C GLU A 739 -5.73 -48.47 9.14
N ARG A 740 -4.67 -48.44 9.96
CA ARG A 740 -3.78 -49.59 10.17
C ARG A 740 -3.44 -49.73 11.64
N ASP A 741 -3.67 -50.93 12.19
CA ASP A 741 -3.39 -51.28 13.61
C ASP A 741 -4.05 -50.32 14.60
N GLY A 742 -5.27 -49.82 14.31
CA GLY A 742 -6.00 -48.88 15.15
C GLY A 742 -5.40 -47.45 15.15
N GLN A 743 -4.49 -47.17 14.22
CA GLN A 743 -4.00 -45.82 13.94
C GLN A 743 -4.55 -45.35 12.61
N VAL A 744 -5.08 -44.13 12.59
CA VAL A 744 -5.58 -43.43 11.37
C VAL A 744 -4.50 -42.49 10.86
N THR A 745 -4.13 -42.65 9.59
CA THR A 745 -3.25 -41.76 8.87
C THR A 745 -4.06 -41.03 7.79
N PHE A 746 -4.03 -39.70 7.79
CA PHE A 746 -4.67 -38.91 6.74
C PHE A 746 -3.76 -38.91 5.51
N LEU A 747 -4.33 -39.33 4.38
CA LEU A 747 -3.58 -39.39 3.11
C LEU A 747 -3.55 -38.04 2.40
N HIS A 748 -4.29 -37.05 2.88
CA HIS A 748 -4.44 -35.72 2.25
C HIS A 748 -4.87 -35.78 0.77
N LYS A 749 -5.50 -36.88 0.36
CA LYS A 749 -6.00 -37.10 -0.98
C LYS A 749 -7.52 -37.09 -0.98
N ILE A 750 -8.09 -36.38 -1.95
CA ILE A 750 -9.53 -36.32 -2.14
C ILE A 750 -9.97 -37.46 -3.05
N GLU A 751 -11.00 -38.20 -2.64
CA GLU A 751 -11.59 -39.32 -3.37
C GLU A 751 -13.11 -39.15 -3.49
N PRO A 752 -13.74 -39.68 -4.57
CA PRO A 752 -15.19 -39.64 -4.73
C PRO A 752 -15.94 -40.42 -3.65
N GLY A 753 -17.16 -39.96 -3.35
CA GLY A 753 -18.06 -40.61 -2.37
C GLY A 753 -18.02 -39.94 -0.99
N PRO A 754 -18.96 -40.29 -0.09
CA PRO A 754 -19.02 -39.81 1.28
C PRO A 754 -17.95 -40.45 2.15
N ALA A 755 -17.53 -39.80 3.25
CA ALA A 755 -16.67 -40.44 4.26
C ALA A 755 -17.43 -41.53 5.04
N ASP A 756 -16.81 -42.68 5.23
CA ASP A 756 -17.45 -43.85 5.88
C ASP A 756 -17.74 -43.65 7.38
N LYS A 757 -16.97 -42.82 8.08
CA LYS A 757 -17.06 -42.64 9.55
C LYS A 757 -16.61 -41.25 9.98
N SER A 758 -17.02 -40.82 11.18
CA SER A 758 -16.44 -39.69 11.87
C SER A 758 -15.09 -40.06 12.52
N TYR A 759 -14.06 -39.21 12.37
CA TYR A 759 -12.71 -39.49 12.88
C TYR A 759 -12.32 -38.62 14.08
N GLY A 760 -13.25 -37.92 14.71
CA GLY A 760 -13.00 -36.98 15.82
C GLY A 760 -12.27 -37.61 17.01
N ILE A 761 -12.68 -38.84 17.41
CA ILE A 761 -12.03 -39.58 18.50
C ILE A 761 -10.61 -40.02 18.14
N HIS A 762 -10.37 -40.37 16.88
CA HIS A 762 -9.02 -40.72 16.40
C HIS A 762 -8.08 -39.51 16.41
N VAL A 763 -8.58 -38.31 16.04
CA VAL A 763 -7.81 -37.06 16.17
C VAL A 763 -7.48 -36.76 17.63
N ALA A 764 -8.43 -36.96 18.54
CA ALA A 764 -8.21 -36.84 19.99
C ALA A 764 -7.13 -37.79 20.51
N LYS A 765 -7.06 -39.02 19.96
CA LYS A 765 -6.00 -39.99 20.25
C LYS A 765 -4.62 -39.51 19.77
N ILE A 766 -4.56 -38.98 18.57
CA ILE A 766 -3.31 -38.37 18.00
C ILE A 766 -2.86 -37.17 18.85
N ALA A 767 -3.80 -36.40 19.38
CA ALA A 767 -3.54 -35.28 20.30
C ALA A 767 -3.08 -35.71 21.70
N GLY A 768 -3.05 -37.03 21.99
CA GLY A 768 -2.55 -37.56 23.25
C GLY A 768 -3.55 -37.51 24.40
N LEU A 769 -4.88 -37.47 24.13
CA LEU A 769 -5.88 -37.55 25.19
C LEU A 769 -5.82 -38.94 25.92
N PRO A 770 -6.15 -38.99 27.24
CA PRO A 770 -6.10 -40.24 28.01
C PRO A 770 -6.99 -41.37 27.43
N GLU A 771 -6.48 -42.59 27.44
CA GLU A 771 -7.12 -43.72 26.77
C GLU A 771 -8.52 -44.09 27.39
N GLU A 772 -8.69 -43.88 28.71
CA GLU A 772 -9.96 -44.06 29.38
C GLU A 772 -11.04 -43.09 28.89
N LEU A 773 -10.66 -41.82 28.65
CA LEU A 773 -11.54 -40.82 28.10
C LEU A 773 -11.94 -41.19 26.67
N LEU A 774 -11.00 -41.63 25.84
CA LEU A 774 -11.21 -42.04 24.44
C LEU A 774 -12.19 -43.25 24.37
N LYS A 775 -11.99 -44.26 25.20
CA LYS A 775 -12.92 -45.42 25.30
C LYS A 775 -14.34 -44.99 25.70
N ARG A 776 -14.44 -44.03 26.62
CA ARG A 776 -15.76 -43.50 27.04
C ARG A 776 -16.41 -42.69 25.92
N ALA A 777 -15.64 -41.86 25.20
CA ALA A 777 -16.12 -41.10 24.07
C ALA A 777 -16.65 -42.02 22.95
N ASP A 778 -15.93 -43.08 22.63
CA ASP A 778 -16.33 -44.07 21.61
C ASP A 778 -17.65 -44.75 21.95
N ALA A 779 -17.82 -45.17 23.22
CA ALA A 779 -19.06 -45.75 23.71
C ALA A 779 -20.25 -44.77 23.67
N ILE A 780 -20.02 -43.48 23.88
CA ILE A 780 -21.04 -42.42 23.74
C ILE A 780 -21.39 -42.20 22.27
N LEU A 781 -20.38 -42.13 21.40
CA LEU A 781 -20.57 -41.95 19.96
C LEU A 781 -21.43 -43.05 19.35
N THR A 782 -21.09 -44.31 19.64
CA THR A 782 -21.84 -45.47 19.17
C THR A 782 -23.33 -45.40 19.60
N LYS A 783 -23.59 -44.88 20.83
CA LYS A 783 -24.97 -44.71 21.30
C LYS A 783 -25.73 -43.60 20.58
N LEU A 784 -25.04 -42.48 20.27
CA LEU A 784 -25.63 -41.33 19.57
C LEU A 784 -25.91 -41.67 18.08
N GLU A 785 -24.99 -42.36 17.42
CA GLU A 785 -25.17 -42.83 16.04
C GLU A 785 -26.34 -43.83 15.91
N GLY A 786 -26.49 -44.72 16.89
CA GLY A 786 -27.64 -45.64 16.91
C GLY A 786 -28.99 -44.97 17.17
N GLN A 787 -29.00 -43.76 17.77
CA GLN A 787 -30.22 -42.96 17.95
C GLN A 787 -30.56 -42.11 16.73
N ALA A 788 -29.54 -41.61 15.99
CA ALA A 788 -29.71 -40.79 14.78
C ALA A 788 -30.32 -41.55 13.61
N GLN A 789 -30.11 -42.85 13.49
CA GLN A 789 -30.72 -43.71 12.46
C GLN A 789 -32.24 -43.84 12.58
N GLN A 790 -32.89 -43.35 13.65
CA GLN A 790 -34.33 -43.44 13.87
C GLN A 790 -35.14 -42.16 13.54
N VAL A 791 -34.51 -41.11 13.04
CA VAL A 791 -35.22 -39.88 12.61
C VAL A 791 -35.34 -39.90 11.08
N PRO A 792 -36.54 -40.14 10.50
CA PRO A 792 -36.73 -40.00 9.06
C PRO A 792 -36.58 -38.55 8.68
N LEU A 793 -35.74 -38.25 7.70
CA LEU A 793 -35.76 -36.99 6.98
C LEU A 793 -37.16 -36.86 6.34
N ALA A 794 -37.90 -35.80 6.68
CA ALA A 794 -39.26 -35.58 6.25
C ALA A 794 -39.37 -35.51 4.72
N ASP A 795 -40.33 -36.25 4.18
CA ASP A 795 -40.67 -36.28 2.77
C ASP A 795 -40.93 -34.91 2.17
N ALA A 796 -40.44 -34.75 0.96
CA ALA A 796 -40.70 -33.58 0.09
C ALA A 796 -42.20 -33.39 -0.10
N THR A 797 -42.75 -32.28 0.34
CA THR A 797 -44.13 -31.87 0.06
C THR A 797 -44.30 -31.43 -1.39
N PRO A 798 -45.42 -31.78 -2.05
CA PRO A 798 -45.60 -31.51 -3.49
C PRO A 798 -45.83 -30.03 -3.80
N LYS A 799 -45.33 -29.64 -4.95
CA LYS A 799 -45.52 -28.31 -5.57
C LYS A 799 -46.98 -27.85 -5.49
N LYS A 800 -47.24 -26.80 -4.71
CA LYS A 800 -48.45 -25.99 -4.87
C LYS A 800 -48.08 -24.73 -5.62
N GLU A 801 -48.72 -24.58 -6.79
CA GLU A 801 -48.73 -23.30 -7.50
C GLU A 801 -49.34 -22.23 -6.61
N VAL A 802 -48.51 -21.22 -6.28
CA VAL A 802 -48.95 -20.03 -5.53
C VAL A 802 -49.18 -18.93 -6.52
N SER A 803 -50.46 -18.60 -6.73
CA SER A 803 -50.92 -17.41 -7.42
C SER A 803 -50.33 -16.15 -6.78
N SER A 804 -49.93 -15.22 -7.64
CA SER A 804 -49.44 -13.89 -7.29
C SER A 804 -50.40 -13.14 -6.35
N GLN A 805 -50.10 -13.07 -5.09
CA GLN A 805 -50.55 -11.98 -4.22
C GLN A 805 -49.28 -11.31 -3.64
N VAL A 806 -49.24 -10.02 -3.85
CA VAL A 806 -48.22 -9.11 -3.32
C VAL A 806 -48.17 -9.32 -1.79
N ALA A 807 -47.11 -9.97 -1.29
CA ALA A 807 -46.86 -10.03 0.13
C ALA A 807 -46.08 -8.74 0.46
N GLU A 808 -46.66 -7.93 1.31
CA GLU A 808 -46.00 -6.82 2.00
C GLU A 808 -44.73 -7.36 2.66
N GLN A 809 -43.62 -6.74 2.36
CA GLN A 809 -42.31 -7.02 2.87
C GLN A 809 -42.32 -6.69 4.37
N MET A 810 -42.39 -7.72 5.23
CA MET A 810 -42.12 -7.54 6.64
C MET A 810 -40.65 -7.16 6.79
N SER A 811 -40.42 -5.92 7.17
CA SER A 811 -39.12 -5.40 7.61
C SER A 811 -38.65 -6.27 8.78
N LEU A 812 -37.46 -6.88 8.67
CA LEU A 812 -36.82 -7.64 9.74
C LEU A 812 -36.13 -6.70 10.76
N PHE A 813 -36.38 -5.43 10.70
CA PHE A 813 -36.06 -4.47 11.74
C PHE A 813 -37.34 -4.21 12.48
N GLU A 814 -37.53 -4.90 13.63
CA GLU A 814 -38.34 -4.33 14.67
C GLU A 814 -37.81 -2.89 14.89
N GLU A 815 -38.66 -1.88 14.62
CA GLU A 815 -38.53 -0.59 15.24
C GLU A 815 -38.36 -0.88 16.73
N VAL A 816 -37.19 -0.60 17.27
CA VAL A 816 -36.98 -0.58 18.71
C VAL A 816 -37.93 0.49 19.22
N THR A 817 -39.11 0.10 19.64
CA THR A 817 -39.93 0.92 20.52
C THR A 817 -39.00 1.31 21.63
N GLU A 818 -38.69 2.61 21.73
CA GLU A 818 -37.81 3.17 22.76
C GLU A 818 -38.27 2.58 24.10
N ASN A 819 -37.42 1.74 24.66
CA ASN A 819 -37.74 1.12 25.94
C ASN A 819 -37.95 2.29 26.91
N THR A 820 -39.11 2.34 27.56
CA THR A 820 -39.49 3.41 28.50
C THR A 820 -38.38 3.69 29.50
N VAL A 821 -37.59 2.66 29.85
CA VAL A 821 -36.42 2.76 30.72
C VAL A 821 -35.29 3.60 30.10
N ILE A 822 -35.03 3.49 28.78
CA ILE A 822 -34.03 4.25 28.07
C ILE A 822 -34.44 5.74 27.98
N THR A 823 -35.73 6.01 27.76
CA THR A 823 -36.27 7.35 27.72
C THR A 823 -36.22 8.01 29.09
N GLU A 824 -36.56 7.28 30.17
CA GLU A 824 -36.44 7.76 31.54
C GLU A 824 -34.97 8.02 31.94
N LEU A 825 -34.02 7.16 31.47
CA LEU A 825 -32.60 7.35 31.73
C LEU A 825 -32.01 8.59 31.00
N LYS A 826 -32.44 8.85 29.75
CA LYS A 826 -32.05 10.04 28.98
C LYS A 826 -32.55 11.35 29.63
N ASN A 827 -33.67 11.31 30.32
CA ASN A 827 -34.30 12.47 30.97
C ASN A 827 -33.85 12.73 32.44
N LEU A 828 -32.94 11.91 32.98
CA LEU A 828 -32.36 12.12 34.30
C LEU A 828 -31.37 13.29 34.30
N ASP A 829 -31.69 14.34 35.06
CA ASP A 829 -30.80 15.51 35.20
C ASP A 829 -29.71 15.26 36.27
N LEU A 830 -28.69 14.53 35.88
CA LEU A 830 -27.58 14.11 36.75
C LEU A 830 -26.79 15.26 37.38
N TYR A 831 -26.86 16.48 36.79
CA TYR A 831 -26.12 17.64 37.29
C TYR A 831 -26.79 18.33 38.47
N ASN A 832 -28.11 18.17 38.62
CA ASN A 832 -28.88 18.74 39.70
C ASN A 832 -29.29 17.72 40.77
N MET A 833 -28.84 16.48 40.70
CA MET A 833 -29.13 15.41 41.65
C MET A 833 -27.97 15.13 42.59
N THR A 834 -28.23 14.81 43.85
CA THR A 834 -27.24 14.31 44.80
C THR A 834 -26.84 12.88 44.48
N PRO A 835 -25.61 12.41 44.83
CA PRO A 835 -25.18 11.03 44.58
C PRO A 835 -26.17 9.97 45.09
N MET A 836 -26.89 10.27 46.18
CA MET A 836 -27.88 9.34 46.76
C MET A 836 -29.13 9.26 45.89
N GLU A 837 -29.62 10.40 45.35
CA GLU A 837 -30.75 10.46 44.43
C GLU A 837 -30.46 9.78 43.11
N VAL A 838 -29.24 9.91 42.57
CA VAL A 838 -28.78 9.19 41.37
C VAL A 838 -28.78 7.67 41.60
N MET A 839 -28.26 7.19 42.74
CA MET A 839 -28.28 5.80 43.10
C MET A 839 -29.71 5.24 43.23
N MET A 840 -30.63 6.00 43.84
CA MET A 840 -32.02 5.62 43.95
C MET A 840 -32.75 5.56 42.63
N ALA A 841 -32.54 6.54 41.75
CA ALA A 841 -33.10 6.57 40.39
C ALA A 841 -32.60 5.42 39.53
N VAL A 842 -31.29 5.12 39.57
CA VAL A 842 -30.71 3.96 38.87
C VAL A 842 -31.24 2.63 39.45
N ALA A 843 -31.44 2.54 40.77
CA ALA A 843 -32.01 1.34 41.39
C ALA A 843 -33.48 1.10 41.01
N GLU A 844 -34.28 2.19 40.82
CA GLU A 844 -35.63 2.10 40.31
C GLU A 844 -35.71 1.73 38.83
N LEU A 845 -34.84 2.28 37.99
CA LEU A 845 -34.72 1.93 36.58
C LEU A 845 -34.30 0.45 36.41
N LYS A 846 -33.40 -0.04 37.25
CA LYS A 846 -33.02 -1.45 37.28
C LYS A 846 -34.16 -2.43 37.67
N LYS A 847 -35.15 -1.98 38.40
CA LYS A 847 -36.36 -2.77 38.73
C LYS A 847 -37.37 -2.82 37.58
N LYS A 848 -37.27 -1.86 36.64
CA LYS A 848 -38.14 -1.76 35.45
C LYS A 848 -37.54 -2.50 34.25
N LEU A 849 -36.27 -2.84 34.30
CA LEU A 849 -35.57 -3.76 33.37
C LEU A 849 -35.86 -5.22 33.72
#